data_4a1c8677e7b42fe82ebcadd3b197db93
#
_entry.id   4a1c8677e7b42fe82ebcadd3b197db93
#
_cell.length_a   1.000
_cell.length_b   1.000
_cell.length_c   1.000
_cell.angle_alpha   90.00
_cell.angle_beta   90.00
_cell.angle_gamma   90.00
#
_symmetry.space_group_name_H-M   'P 1'
#
loop_
_entity.id
_entity.type
_entity.pdbx_description
1 polymer ?
#
loop_
_entity_poly.entity_id
_entity_poly.type
_entity_poly.pdbx_seq_one_letter_code
_entity_poly.pdbx_strand_id
1 'polypeptide(L)'
;MGQGLSVGQGRRRAWFAALACGVSMAVASPLLAQGASQPADEVNPLIGSRHGGNTYPGAVVPFGMLQWSPENTRGKHPHTASPSGYLYDAPRIRGLSLTHISGAGCAGASGDVPFMPVTTSVQSSPSADLTDATYASDYTHANEQSTAGAYRVRLANDVQVELAAATRSGIGSFAFPANKPANLLIRTSDSEVGSSDANVSIDRATHTVTGSVTSGNFCGYLAKADQRSYYTLYFVAQFDQPFASTGAWHDGDVQPGKTAAQGGTGYDAKGFPTAGKGSGVWLGFDPAKGAVNVRVGISYVSLDNAKANLAAEIPAGQTVAQVQAKARQAWNDALGKVAITGGSADERTTFYTALYHSLLHPNVFSDVNGEYRGFDQQVHRVEGKQRVQYANFSGWDVYRSQLQLVTWLYPEVGSDIAQSLFNQAKQNNGEWDRWTHNNGGTHVMSGDPAVPALAAIDAFGGHDFDLHGAYASLLKAATETTANDLSDDGCNVECVGQRPSLDQWLKLHYIATTSHAWGGAAETLEDVTADFALSQLAARVGDKKNEAQFLTRAGYWRNLFNPKAAPDGGYIQNRNADGSWPAFKPEADDGFVEGSAAVYLWMVPFDVRGLFDQMGGIDKASARLDRFFHDDKGKWALTEAGPLHAELDNEPSVGTPWLYAFVGQPSKTQEAVRIVVNTLWKNTPEGIPGNDDLGEMSSWYVWSALGMYPAIPGRAELILGSPLFTHAVIHRTQGDVVIAAPSASAQTPFVQSLSVNGKSHDSPWLPAVFAEHGGKLEFTLGAQANKAWGSDIAKAPPSFPPPKA
;
A
#
# COMPACT_ATOMS: atom_id res chain seq x y z
N MET A 1 -5.45 -74.35 -55.18
CA MET A 1 -4.26 -75.01 -55.70
C MET A 1 -3.13 -74.71 -54.82
N GLY A 2 -2.66 -75.46 -54.03
CA GLY A 2 -2.05 -76.78 -54.03
C GLY A 2 -0.81 -76.65 -53.35
N GLN A 3 -0.74 -77.21 -52.13
CA GLN A 3 0.11 -78.37 -51.71
C GLN A 3 1.61 -78.01 -51.72
N GLY A 4 2.48 -78.37 -50.84
CA GLY A 4 2.47 -79.54 -49.88
C GLY A 4 3.77 -79.58 -49.06
N LEU A 5 3.66 -80.25 -47.99
CA LEU A 5 4.45 -81.11 -47.15
C LEU A 5 5.86 -81.49 -47.56
N SER A 6 6.81 -81.52 -46.62
CA SER A 6 7.43 -82.77 -46.02
C SER A 6 8.54 -82.41 -45.08
N VAL A 7 8.49 -82.77 -43.87
CA VAL A 7 9.06 -83.91 -43.01
C VAL A 7 10.52 -84.25 -43.31
N GLY A 8 11.36 -84.15 -42.27
CA GLY A 8 12.71 -84.77 -42.20
C GLY A 8 13.32 -84.63 -40.78
N GLN A 9 13.32 -85.79 -40.10
CA GLN A 9 13.87 -86.05 -38.76
C GLN A 9 15.37 -85.93 -38.70
N GLY A 10 15.91 -85.51 -37.57
CA GLY A 10 17.06 -86.35 -37.11
C GLY A 10 18.17 -85.72 -36.31
N ARG A 11 18.18 -86.13 -35.03
CA ARG A 11 19.28 -86.36 -34.13
C ARG A 11 19.97 -85.28 -33.30
N ARG A 12 19.68 -85.44 -31.99
CA ARG A 12 20.41 -85.10 -30.73
C ARG A 12 21.88 -84.77 -30.83
N ARG A 13 22.28 -83.68 -30.17
CA ARG A 13 23.40 -83.74 -29.18
C ARG A 13 23.25 -82.47 -28.23
N ALA A 14 23.28 -82.78 -26.94
CA ALA A 14 23.31 -81.80 -25.84
C ALA A 14 24.69 -81.14 -25.75
N TRP A 15 24.71 -79.87 -25.34
CA TRP A 15 25.75 -79.30 -24.50
C TRP A 15 25.28 -77.90 -23.96
N PHE A 16 25.31 -77.88 -22.64
CA PHE A 16 25.36 -76.77 -21.65
C PHE A 16 24.80 -75.41 -21.92
N ALA A 17 23.88 -75.11 -21.05
CA ALA A 17 23.30 -73.80 -20.76
C ALA A 17 24.28 -72.76 -20.21
N ALA A 18 24.27 -71.56 -20.71
CA ALA A 18 24.71 -70.35 -20.01
C ALA A 18 23.52 -69.40 -20.01
N LEU A 19 22.88 -69.21 -18.84
CA LEU A 19 21.87 -68.20 -18.57
C LEU A 19 22.55 -66.82 -18.60
N ALA A 20 22.33 -66.02 -19.64
CA ALA A 20 22.56 -64.61 -19.62
C ALA A 20 21.26 -63.93 -19.25
N CYS A 21 21.10 -63.55 -17.96
CA CYS A 21 20.10 -62.63 -17.52
C CYS A 21 20.38 -61.23 -18.12
N GLY A 22 19.71 -60.90 -19.20
CA GLY A 22 19.67 -59.55 -19.70
C GLY A 22 18.84 -58.67 -18.75
N VAL A 23 19.48 -57.92 -17.83
CA VAL A 23 18.86 -56.83 -17.08
C VAL A 23 18.69 -55.66 -18.03
N SER A 24 17.49 -55.47 -18.52
CA SER A 24 17.09 -54.22 -19.15
C SER A 24 17.07 -53.13 -18.06
N MET A 25 18.15 -52.35 -17.96
CA MET A 25 18.13 -51.10 -17.24
C MET A 25 17.19 -50.13 -18.00
N ALA A 26 15.95 -50.01 -17.56
CA ALA A 26 15.15 -48.88 -17.85
C ALA A 26 15.86 -47.66 -17.24
N VAL A 27 16.45 -46.81 -18.08
CA VAL A 27 16.95 -45.50 -17.70
C VAL A 27 15.68 -44.68 -17.40
N ALA A 28 15.26 -44.67 -16.12
CA ALA A 28 14.32 -43.66 -15.63
C ALA A 28 15.03 -42.32 -15.76
N SER A 29 14.65 -41.55 -16.77
CA SER A 29 14.94 -40.13 -16.80
C SER A 29 14.44 -39.57 -15.49
N PRO A 30 15.26 -38.82 -14.71
CA PRO A 30 14.71 -38.08 -13.57
C PRO A 30 13.69 -37.10 -14.15
N LEU A 31 12.40 -37.30 -13.86
CA LEU A 31 11.49 -36.18 -13.85
C LEU A 31 12.14 -35.17 -12.88
N LEU A 32 12.69 -34.09 -13.43
CA LEU A 32 12.97 -32.90 -12.68
C LEU A 32 11.61 -32.53 -12.04
N ALA A 33 11.47 -32.76 -10.74
CA ALA A 33 10.42 -32.19 -9.97
C ALA A 33 10.48 -30.68 -10.29
N GLN A 34 9.50 -30.17 -11.00
CA GLN A 34 9.32 -28.72 -11.07
C GLN A 34 9.27 -28.28 -9.61
N GLY A 35 10.31 -27.58 -9.15
CA GLY A 35 10.35 -27.01 -7.83
C GLY A 35 9.06 -26.19 -7.66
N ALA A 36 8.39 -26.34 -6.51
CA ALA A 36 7.23 -25.53 -6.20
C ALA A 36 7.56 -24.08 -6.48
N SER A 37 6.67 -23.38 -7.21
CA SER A 37 6.82 -21.94 -7.49
C SER A 37 7.07 -21.19 -6.19
N GLN A 38 8.08 -20.32 -6.18
CA GLN A 38 8.36 -19.51 -4.99
C GLN A 38 7.39 -18.31 -4.97
N PRO A 39 6.97 -17.81 -3.80
CA PRO A 39 6.01 -16.73 -3.71
C PRO A 39 6.36 -15.48 -4.56
N ALA A 40 7.63 -15.12 -4.63
CA ALA A 40 8.09 -13.99 -5.44
C ALA A 40 7.90 -14.20 -6.96
N ASP A 41 7.78 -15.45 -7.44
CA ASP A 41 7.51 -15.75 -8.85
C ASP A 41 6.03 -15.61 -9.22
N GLU A 42 5.14 -15.57 -8.23
CA GLU A 42 3.71 -15.37 -8.39
C GLU A 42 3.34 -13.87 -8.38
N VAL A 43 4.29 -12.95 -8.13
CA VAL A 43 4.02 -11.50 -8.07
C VAL A 43 4.01 -10.90 -9.48
N ASN A 44 2.97 -10.11 -9.78
CA ASN A 44 2.85 -9.28 -10.98
C ASN A 44 2.76 -7.80 -10.61
N PRO A 45 3.88 -7.05 -10.51
CA PRO A 45 3.86 -5.64 -10.09
C PRO A 45 3.15 -4.68 -11.03
N LEU A 46 2.67 -5.15 -12.19
CA LEU A 46 1.85 -4.35 -13.12
C LEU A 46 0.37 -4.29 -12.71
N ILE A 47 -0.09 -5.11 -11.76
CA ILE A 47 -1.46 -5.01 -11.22
C ILE A 47 -1.61 -3.66 -10.51
N GLY A 48 -2.69 -2.92 -10.81
CA GLY A 48 -2.97 -1.60 -10.24
C GLY A 48 -2.30 -0.43 -10.97
N SER A 49 -1.53 -0.68 -12.03
CA SER A 49 -0.84 0.38 -12.78
C SER A 49 -1.70 1.08 -13.85
N ARG A 50 -3.01 0.75 -13.91
CA ARG A 50 -4.03 1.35 -14.79
C ARG A 50 -5.28 1.71 -13.96
N HIS A 51 -6.02 2.70 -14.37
CA HIS A 51 -7.34 3.08 -13.82
C HIS A 51 -7.40 3.45 -12.33
N GLY A 52 -6.36 3.98 -11.76
CA GLY A 52 -6.43 4.54 -10.40
C GLY A 52 -5.78 3.70 -9.31
N GLY A 53 -5.36 2.46 -9.54
CA GLY A 53 -4.57 1.70 -8.56
C GLY A 53 -3.27 2.39 -8.16
N ASN A 54 -2.72 3.22 -9.06
CA ASN A 54 -1.55 4.09 -8.85
C ASN A 54 -0.33 3.34 -8.29
N THR A 55 -0.15 2.07 -8.70
CA THR A 55 1.02 1.28 -8.36
C THR A 55 2.15 1.48 -9.37
N TYR A 56 3.37 1.14 -9.00
CA TYR A 56 4.54 1.20 -9.87
C TYR A 56 5.24 -0.16 -10.02
N PRO A 57 5.86 -0.47 -11.19
CA PRO A 57 6.42 -1.78 -11.46
C PRO A 57 7.92 -1.91 -11.17
N GLY A 58 8.56 -0.93 -10.55
CA GLY A 58 10.01 -0.85 -10.41
C GLY A 58 10.64 -1.83 -9.43
N ALA A 59 11.96 -1.77 -9.33
CA ALA A 59 12.73 -2.58 -8.41
C ALA A 59 12.63 -2.02 -6.98
N VAL A 60 12.15 -2.82 -6.03
CA VAL A 60 12.02 -2.50 -4.61
C VAL A 60 12.13 -3.78 -3.78
N VAL A 61 12.63 -3.71 -2.55
CA VAL A 61 12.58 -4.80 -1.56
C VAL A 61 11.47 -4.52 -0.52
N PRO A 62 11.06 -5.49 0.30
CA PRO A 62 10.05 -5.26 1.34
C PRO A 62 10.43 -4.03 2.19
N PHE A 63 9.48 -3.08 2.31
CA PHE A 63 9.65 -1.82 3.04
C PHE A 63 10.86 -0.97 2.59
N GLY A 64 11.31 -1.09 1.34
CA GLY A 64 12.51 -0.43 0.86
C GLY A 64 12.39 1.09 0.80
N MET A 65 13.44 1.81 1.22
CA MET A 65 13.57 3.27 1.06
C MET A 65 13.78 3.65 -0.41
N LEU A 66 14.55 2.82 -1.15
CA LEU A 66 14.79 3.01 -2.58
C LEU A 66 13.78 2.20 -3.38
N GLN A 67 13.05 2.89 -4.27
CA GLN A 67 12.09 2.31 -5.22
C GLN A 67 12.48 2.79 -6.62
N TRP A 68 13.29 2.01 -7.33
CA TRP A 68 13.81 2.42 -8.64
C TRP A 68 12.89 1.98 -9.76
N SER A 69 12.08 2.91 -10.26
CA SER A 69 10.97 2.62 -11.15
C SER A 69 10.93 3.57 -12.36
N PRO A 70 10.36 3.12 -13.50
CA PRO A 70 10.12 4.01 -14.63
C PRO A 70 9.08 5.10 -14.30
N GLU A 71 9.30 6.26 -14.89
CA GLU A 71 8.32 7.33 -15.02
C GLU A 71 7.89 7.49 -16.47
N ASN A 72 6.60 7.63 -16.69
CA ASN A 72 6.05 7.94 -17.98
C ASN A 72 6.03 9.44 -18.27
N THR A 73 5.87 9.80 -19.53
CA THR A 73 5.72 11.20 -19.94
C THR A 73 4.48 11.83 -19.33
N ARG A 74 4.60 13.10 -18.95
CA ARG A 74 3.51 13.86 -18.31
C ARG A 74 2.29 14.08 -19.22
N GLY A 75 2.44 13.81 -20.51
CA GLY A 75 1.39 14.02 -21.48
C GLY A 75 0.92 15.49 -21.55
N LYS A 76 -0.39 15.73 -21.39
CA LYS A 76 -0.97 17.08 -21.34
C LYS A 76 -1.05 17.66 -19.94
N HIS A 77 -0.71 16.89 -18.92
CA HIS A 77 -0.76 17.33 -17.52
C HIS A 77 0.52 18.06 -17.16
N PRO A 78 0.45 19.12 -16.35
CA PRO A 78 1.63 19.82 -15.84
C PRO A 78 2.44 18.96 -14.86
N HIS A 79 1.86 17.82 -14.39
CA HIS A 79 2.44 16.87 -13.47
C HIS A 79 2.83 15.59 -14.19
N THR A 80 2.85 14.49 -13.44
CA THR A 80 3.13 13.13 -13.89
C THR A 80 1.97 12.55 -14.72
N ALA A 81 2.22 11.43 -15.38
CA ALA A 81 1.18 10.66 -16.06
C ALA A 81 0.26 9.94 -15.05
N SER A 82 0.78 9.66 -13.84
CA SER A 82 0.11 9.01 -12.72
C SER A 82 0.75 9.48 -11.41
N PRO A 83 0.02 9.52 -10.29
CA PRO A 83 0.58 9.86 -8.97
C PRO A 83 1.76 8.99 -8.50
N SER A 84 1.91 7.78 -9.03
CA SER A 84 3.05 6.89 -8.77
C SER A 84 4.17 7.00 -9.82
N GLY A 85 4.08 7.94 -10.78
CA GLY A 85 5.01 8.11 -11.89
C GLY A 85 4.80 7.17 -13.07
N TYR A 86 4.19 6.01 -12.88
CA TYR A 86 3.96 5.00 -13.91
C TYR A 86 2.47 4.85 -14.23
N LEU A 87 2.16 4.87 -15.53
CA LEU A 87 0.82 4.58 -16.05
C LEU A 87 0.95 3.55 -17.18
N TYR A 88 0.30 2.39 -17.05
CA TYR A 88 0.38 1.28 -18.00
C TYR A 88 0.09 1.70 -19.45
N ASP A 89 -0.91 2.56 -19.66
CA ASP A 89 -1.29 3.00 -21.01
C ASP A 89 -0.39 4.10 -21.61
N ALA A 90 0.55 4.63 -20.84
CA ALA A 90 1.47 5.65 -21.33
C ALA A 90 2.59 5.00 -22.16
N PRO A 91 2.78 5.43 -23.44
CA PRO A 91 3.64 4.71 -24.37
C PRO A 91 5.12 5.03 -24.22
N ARG A 92 5.51 5.98 -23.33
CA ARG A 92 6.86 6.52 -23.29
C ARG A 92 7.39 6.65 -21.87
N ILE A 93 8.64 6.25 -21.67
CA ILE A 93 9.42 6.45 -20.44
C ILE A 93 10.28 7.70 -20.60
N ARG A 94 10.23 8.61 -19.61
CA ARG A 94 11.02 9.83 -19.52
C ARG A 94 12.20 9.74 -18.54
N GLY A 95 12.21 8.73 -17.70
CA GLY A 95 13.24 8.49 -16.71
C GLY A 95 12.95 7.26 -15.85
N LEU A 96 13.91 6.94 -15.01
CA LEU A 96 13.89 5.86 -14.03
C LEU A 96 14.28 6.49 -12.70
N SER A 97 13.30 6.89 -11.90
CA SER A 97 13.52 7.64 -10.66
C SER A 97 13.75 6.72 -9.45
N LEU A 98 14.40 7.28 -8.42
CA LEU A 98 14.91 6.53 -7.27
C LEU A 98 13.88 6.33 -6.15
N THR A 99 12.79 7.11 -6.18
CA THR A 99 11.76 7.12 -5.13
C THR A 99 10.37 7.14 -5.74
N HIS A 100 9.43 6.41 -5.11
CA HIS A 100 8.02 6.37 -5.52
C HIS A 100 7.12 6.14 -4.31
N ILE A 101 5.85 6.50 -4.42
CA ILE A 101 4.79 6.12 -3.47
C ILE A 101 3.76 5.26 -4.22
N SER A 102 3.51 4.06 -3.72
CA SER A 102 2.54 3.13 -4.32
C SER A 102 1.13 3.41 -3.84
N GLY A 103 0.20 3.58 -4.78
CA GLY A 103 -1.22 3.71 -4.46
C GLY A 103 -1.65 5.09 -3.99
N ALA A 104 -0.75 6.08 -3.91
CA ALA A 104 -1.15 7.41 -3.51
C ALA A 104 -2.10 8.04 -4.52
N GLY A 105 -3.12 8.75 -4.04
CA GLY A 105 -3.98 9.61 -4.83
C GLY A 105 -3.26 10.89 -5.27
N CYS A 106 -3.86 12.02 -5.27
CA CYS A 106 -3.28 13.34 -5.54
C CYS A 106 -2.49 13.46 -6.85
N ALA A 107 -1.65 14.49 -6.95
CA ALA A 107 -0.94 14.84 -8.19
C ALA A 107 0.48 14.27 -8.28
N GLY A 108 0.82 13.36 -7.40
CA GLY A 108 2.13 12.72 -7.34
C GLY A 108 2.89 13.00 -6.06
N ALA A 109 3.89 12.18 -5.82
CA ALA A 109 4.78 12.25 -4.68
C ALA A 109 6.10 11.56 -5.01
N SER A 110 7.24 12.10 -4.54
CA SER A 110 8.54 11.50 -4.82
C SER A 110 8.91 11.55 -6.32
N GLY A 111 9.34 10.47 -6.95
CA GLY A 111 9.77 10.50 -8.35
C GLY A 111 11.11 11.21 -8.55
N ASP A 112 11.96 11.16 -7.54
CA ASP A 112 13.17 11.95 -7.47
C ASP A 112 14.30 11.39 -8.34
N VAL A 113 15.06 12.31 -8.95
CA VAL A 113 16.33 12.05 -9.66
C VAL A 113 16.19 10.98 -10.74
N PRO A 114 15.37 11.19 -11.79
CA PRO A 114 15.25 10.25 -12.89
C PRO A 114 16.55 10.07 -13.69
N PHE A 115 16.91 8.83 -13.96
CA PHE A 115 18.00 8.42 -14.86
C PHE A 115 17.41 8.08 -16.22
N MET A 116 17.88 8.72 -17.31
CA MET A 116 17.36 8.46 -18.65
C MET A 116 18.46 8.17 -19.65
N PRO A 117 18.56 6.93 -20.19
CA PRO A 117 19.51 6.59 -21.23
C PRO A 117 19.03 7.09 -22.60
N VAL A 118 19.87 7.83 -23.31
CA VAL A 118 19.59 8.37 -24.63
C VAL A 118 20.71 8.04 -25.62
N THR A 119 20.34 7.80 -26.88
CA THR A 119 21.26 7.46 -27.98
C THR A 119 21.49 8.61 -28.94
N THR A 120 21.26 9.83 -28.47
CA THR A 120 21.46 11.09 -29.20
C THR A 120 22.45 11.98 -28.43
N SER A 121 23.05 12.95 -29.11
CA SER A 121 23.83 13.99 -28.43
C SER A 121 22.89 14.96 -27.69
N VAL A 122 23.33 15.44 -26.54
CA VAL A 122 22.55 16.38 -25.72
C VAL A 122 22.87 17.82 -26.23
N GLN A 123 21.95 18.35 -27.05
CA GLN A 123 22.12 19.69 -27.71
C GLN A 123 21.11 20.72 -27.21
N SER A 124 20.04 20.29 -26.54
CA SER A 124 19.03 21.12 -25.89
C SER A 124 18.83 20.68 -24.44
N SER A 125 18.30 21.57 -23.62
CA SER A 125 18.07 21.27 -22.22
C SER A 125 16.93 20.25 -22.04
N PRO A 126 17.13 19.16 -21.29
CA PRO A 126 16.05 18.26 -20.92
C PRO A 126 14.92 18.94 -20.13
N SER A 127 15.20 19.97 -19.32
CA SER A 127 14.19 20.74 -18.59
C SER A 127 13.33 21.62 -19.52
N ALA A 128 13.88 22.08 -20.66
CA ALA A 128 13.15 22.83 -21.66
C ALA A 128 12.33 21.97 -22.64
N ASP A 129 12.50 20.64 -22.60
CA ASP A 129 11.72 19.69 -23.40
C ASP A 129 10.36 19.40 -22.73
N LEU A 130 9.47 20.38 -22.77
CA LEU A 130 8.20 20.38 -22.00
C LEU A 130 7.25 19.24 -22.36
N THR A 131 7.44 18.62 -23.52
CA THR A 131 6.60 17.51 -24.00
C THR A 131 7.33 16.18 -23.98
N ASP A 132 8.55 16.15 -23.44
CA ASP A 132 9.46 15.01 -23.45
C ASP A 132 9.69 14.43 -24.88
N ALA A 133 9.59 15.28 -25.91
CA ALA A 133 9.68 14.86 -27.30
C ALA A 133 11.06 14.34 -27.70
N THR A 134 12.11 14.90 -27.11
CA THR A 134 13.51 14.64 -27.45
C THR A 134 14.12 13.54 -26.58
N TYR A 135 13.86 13.56 -25.29
CA TYR A 135 14.60 12.77 -24.30
C TYR A 135 13.80 11.67 -23.62
N ALA A 136 12.53 11.47 -23.94
CA ALA A 136 11.81 10.24 -23.59
C ALA A 136 11.92 9.20 -24.71
N SER A 137 11.70 7.94 -24.36
CA SER A 137 11.75 6.85 -25.34
C SER A 137 10.46 6.03 -25.28
N ASP A 138 9.94 5.68 -26.45
CA ASP A 138 8.86 4.71 -26.56
C ASP A 138 9.32 3.34 -26.06
N TYR A 139 8.36 2.53 -25.62
CA TYR A 139 8.55 1.14 -25.25
C TYR A 139 7.26 0.36 -25.49
N THR A 140 7.31 -0.95 -25.32
CA THR A 140 6.13 -1.83 -25.36
C THR A 140 6.20 -2.81 -24.19
N HIS A 141 5.04 -3.23 -23.69
CA HIS A 141 4.98 -4.23 -22.60
C HIS A 141 5.54 -5.59 -23.02
N ALA A 142 5.62 -5.91 -24.33
CA ALA A 142 6.34 -7.08 -24.80
C ALA A 142 7.85 -7.04 -24.55
N ASN A 143 8.40 -5.84 -24.33
CA ASN A 143 9.80 -5.57 -24.04
C ASN A 143 10.02 -5.15 -22.57
N GLU A 144 9.01 -5.24 -21.74
CA GLU A 144 9.02 -4.89 -20.31
C GLU A 144 8.86 -6.15 -19.46
N GLN A 145 9.62 -6.24 -18.41
CA GLN A 145 9.52 -7.30 -17.41
C GLN A 145 9.68 -6.70 -16.03
N SER A 146 8.65 -6.83 -15.22
CA SER A 146 8.65 -6.47 -13.81
C SER A 146 8.49 -7.74 -12.96
N THR A 147 9.28 -7.85 -11.91
CA THR A 147 9.23 -8.95 -10.93
C THR A 147 9.53 -8.39 -9.55
N ALA A 148 9.17 -9.12 -8.51
CA ALA A 148 9.49 -8.72 -7.14
C ALA A 148 11.01 -8.49 -6.97
N GLY A 149 11.40 -7.22 -6.77
CA GLY A 149 12.79 -6.79 -6.56
C GLY A 149 13.60 -6.43 -7.80
N ALA A 150 13.04 -6.57 -9.02
CA ALA A 150 13.76 -6.27 -10.25
C ALA A 150 12.84 -5.72 -11.35
N TYR A 151 13.40 -4.85 -12.18
CA TYR A 151 12.75 -4.29 -13.34
C TYR A 151 13.66 -4.34 -14.56
N ARG A 152 13.11 -4.67 -15.74
CA ARG A 152 13.83 -4.70 -17.01
C ARG A 152 12.96 -4.12 -18.12
N VAL A 153 13.57 -3.33 -19.01
CA VAL A 153 12.90 -2.84 -20.21
C VAL A 153 13.91 -2.68 -21.37
N ARG A 154 13.46 -2.97 -22.59
CA ARG A 154 14.15 -2.53 -23.80
C ARG A 154 13.38 -1.37 -24.42
N LEU A 155 14.04 -0.21 -24.45
CA LEU A 155 13.52 1.01 -25.02
C LEU A 155 13.58 1.01 -26.56
N ALA A 156 12.76 1.80 -27.24
CA ALA A 156 12.75 1.92 -28.70
C ALA A 156 14.05 2.51 -29.28
N ASN A 157 14.86 3.18 -28.45
CA ASN A 157 16.20 3.61 -28.85
C ASN A 157 17.26 2.49 -28.81
N ASP A 158 16.83 1.24 -28.56
CA ASP A 158 17.60 0.00 -28.43
C ASP A 158 18.43 -0.13 -27.13
N VAL A 159 18.29 0.76 -26.17
CA VAL A 159 18.93 0.57 -24.87
C VAL A 159 18.17 -0.49 -24.07
N GLN A 160 18.91 -1.44 -23.49
CA GLN A 160 18.38 -2.36 -22.51
C GLN A 160 18.70 -1.85 -21.11
N VAL A 161 17.69 -1.81 -20.26
CA VAL A 161 17.79 -1.39 -18.86
C VAL A 161 17.49 -2.56 -17.96
N GLU A 162 18.28 -2.77 -16.94
CA GLU A 162 18.03 -3.72 -15.85
C GLU A 162 18.26 -3.02 -14.51
N LEU A 163 17.31 -3.13 -13.59
CA LEU A 163 17.36 -2.53 -12.26
C LEU A 163 17.17 -3.60 -11.19
N ALA A 164 17.85 -3.40 -10.06
CA ALA A 164 17.63 -4.17 -8.84
C ALA A 164 17.83 -3.28 -7.62
N ALA A 165 17.13 -3.60 -6.53
CA ALA A 165 17.13 -2.80 -5.31
C ALA A 165 17.63 -3.60 -4.10
N ALA A 166 18.21 -2.86 -3.15
CA ALA A 166 18.34 -3.18 -1.74
C ALA A 166 17.51 -2.15 -0.95
N THR A 167 17.61 -2.12 0.37
CA THR A 167 16.74 -1.27 1.20
C THR A 167 16.94 0.23 0.91
N ARG A 168 18.19 0.71 0.81
CA ARG A 168 18.55 2.14 0.62
C ARG A 168 19.42 2.37 -0.61
N SER A 169 19.62 1.31 -1.39
CA SER A 169 20.57 1.31 -2.48
C SER A 169 20.03 0.50 -3.66
N GLY A 170 20.53 0.80 -4.86
CA GLY A 170 20.16 0.07 -6.06
C GLY A 170 21.34 -0.13 -7.00
N ILE A 171 21.19 -1.04 -7.95
CA ILE A 171 22.13 -1.23 -9.05
C ILE A 171 21.36 -1.24 -10.38
N GLY A 172 21.85 -0.47 -11.36
CA GLY A 172 21.30 -0.41 -12.70
C GLY A 172 22.34 -0.80 -13.74
N SER A 173 21.90 -1.42 -14.82
CA SER A 173 22.70 -1.73 -16.00
C SER A 173 22.04 -1.15 -17.24
N PHE A 174 22.83 -0.42 -18.05
CA PHE A 174 22.38 0.24 -19.28
C PHE A 174 23.24 -0.25 -20.45
N ALA A 175 22.68 -1.13 -21.28
CA ALA A 175 23.36 -1.65 -22.44
C ALA A 175 22.97 -0.85 -23.67
N PHE A 176 23.90 -0.01 -24.15
CA PHE A 176 23.72 0.82 -25.33
C PHE A 176 24.08 0.08 -26.62
N PRO A 177 23.41 0.39 -27.75
CA PRO A 177 23.83 -0.13 -29.06
C PRO A 177 25.21 0.42 -29.46
N ALA A 178 26.10 -0.44 -29.96
CA ALA A 178 27.52 -0.11 -30.20
C ALA A 178 27.73 1.00 -31.27
N ASN A 179 26.75 1.23 -32.13
CA ASN A 179 26.83 2.18 -33.24
C ASN A 179 26.11 3.52 -33.03
N LYS A 180 25.65 3.77 -31.81
CA LYS A 180 24.96 5.01 -31.42
C LYS A 180 25.67 5.68 -30.24
N PRO A 181 25.52 7.01 -30.05
CA PRO A 181 25.97 7.67 -28.83
C PRO A 181 25.39 6.98 -27.58
N ALA A 182 26.18 6.88 -26.52
CA ALA A 182 25.77 6.32 -25.24
C ALA A 182 25.80 7.44 -24.19
N ASN A 183 24.67 8.06 -23.93
CA ASN A 183 24.52 9.12 -22.95
C ASN A 183 23.50 8.74 -21.88
N LEU A 184 23.82 9.01 -20.62
CA LEU A 184 22.89 8.86 -19.49
C LEU A 184 22.63 10.24 -18.88
N LEU A 185 21.39 10.67 -18.93
CA LEU A 185 20.92 11.89 -18.25
C LEU A 185 20.62 11.56 -16.78
N ILE A 186 21.00 12.46 -15.88
CA ILE A 186 20.57 12.48 -14.49
C ILE A 186 19.82 13.79 -14.28
N ARG A 187 18.49 13.71 -14.23
CA ARG A 187 17.59 14.86 -14.10
C ARG A 187 17.46 15.24 -12.63
N THR A 188 18.50 15.89 -12.10
CA THR A 188 18.66 16.05 -10.65
C THR A 188 17.56 16.86 -10.00
N SER A 189 17.02 17.88 -10.67
CA SER A 189 15.94 18.72 -10.16
C SER A 189 14.53 18.13 -10.37
N ASP A 190 14.43 17.02 -11.12
CA ASP A 190 13.12 16.46 -11.41
C ASP A 190 12.62 15.65 -10.21
N SER A 191 11.37 15.87 -9.89
CA SER A 191 10.52 15.14 -8.96
C SER A 191 9.11 15.26 -9.50
N GLU A 192 8.19 14.40 -9.07
CA GLU A 192 6.82 14.44 -9.58
C GLU A 192 6.10 15.76 -9.28
N VAL A 193 6.39 16.35 -8.14
CA VAL A 193 5.81 17.64 -7.70
C VAL A 193 6.75 18.81 -7.85
N GLY A 194 7.93 18.61 -8.48
CA GLY A 194 8.96 19.63 -8.64
C GLY A 194 9.89 19.75 -7.44
N SER A 195 10.81 20.71 -7.50
CA SER A 195 11.84 20.91 -6.47
C SER A 195 12.12 22.39 -6.21
N SER A 196 12.38 22.73 -4.95
CA SER A 196 12.80 24.10 -4.56
C SER A 196 14.29 24.32 -4.79
N ASP A 197 15.12 23.27 -4.70
CA ASP A 197 16.55 23.29 -4.92
C ASP A 197 17.06 21.94 -5.43
N ALA A 198 18.17 21.95 -6.16
CA ALA A 198 18.90 20.77 -6.58
C ALA A 198 20.36 21.09 -6.80
N ASN A 199 21.25 20.14 -6.49
CA ASN A 199 22.68 20.25 -6.70
C ASN A 199 23.24 18.94 -7.22
N VAL A 200 24.14 18.99 -8.19
CA VAL A 200 24.80 17.79 -8.72
C VAL A 200 26.25 18.09 -9.09
N SER A 201 27.13 17.13 -8.84
CA SER A 201 28.57 17.19 -9.15
C SER A 201 29.06 15.86 -9.69
N ILE A 202 29.92 15.93 -10.74
CA ILE A 202 30.57 14.78 -11.37
C ILE A 202 32.05 14.77 -10.98
N ASP A 203 32.50 13.71 -10.34
CA ASP A 203 33.92 13.40 -10.20
C ASP A 203 34.37 12.39 -11.27
N ARG A 204 35.09 12.91 -12.28
CA ARG A 204 35.59 12.08 -13.38
C ARG A 204 36.68 11.11 -12.96
N ALA A 205 37.43 11.40 -11.90
CA ALA A 205 38.54 10.56 -11.47
C ALA A 205 38.05 9.30 -10.77
N THR A 206 36.95 9.40 -10.01
CA THR A 206 36.33 8.28 -9.29
C THR A 206 35.12 7.70 -10.01
N HIS A 207 34.75 8.22 -11.19
CA HIS A 207 33.55 7.88 -11.94
C HIS A 207 32.28 7.99 -11.09
N THR A 208 32.18 9.03 -10.28
CA THR A 208 31.10 9.20 -9.30
C THR A 208 30.30 10.47 -9.62
N VAL A 209 28.99 10.38 -9.48
CA VAL A 209 28.08 11.53 -9.44
C VAL A 209 27.47 11.60 -8.06
N THR A 210 27.44 12.79 -7.49
CA THR A 210 26.79 13.06 -6.20
C THR A 210 25.86 14.24 -6.33
N GLY A 211 24.79 14.25 -5.59
CA GLY A 211 23.87 15.37 -5.62
C GLY A 211 22.82 15.31 -4.54
N SER A 212 21.92 16.29 -4.59
CA SER A 212 20.75 16.38 -3.74
C SER A 212 19.62 17.08 -4.48
N VAL A 213 18.39 16.78 -4.09
CA VAL A 213 17.19 17.48 -4.50
C VAL A 213 16.33 17.76 -3.28
N THR A 214 15.83 18.98 -3.15
CA THR A 214 14.84 19.36 -2.13
C THR A 214 13.49 19.44 -2.81
N SER A 215 12.66 18.47 -2.50
CA SER A 215 11.31 18.29 -3.03
C SER A 215 10.33 18.06 -1.87
N GLY A 216 9.14 17.65 -2.17
CA GLY A 216 8.14 17.38 -1.15
C GLY A 216 6.75 17.77 -1.63
N ASN A 217 5.90 18.04 -0.64
CA ASN A 217 4.65 18.67 -0.93
C ASN A 217 3.66 17.74 -1.66
N PHE A 218 3.54 16.50 -1.16
CA PHE A 218 2.46 15.60 -1.56
C PHE A 218 1.11 16.34 -1.53
N CYS A 219 0.33 16.27 -2.59
CA CYS A 219 -0.84 17.15 -2.83
C CYS A 219 -0.55 18.65 -2.72
N GLY A 220 0.68 19.07 -2.76
CA GLY A 220 1.16 20.38 -2.33
C GLY A 220 0.69 21.56 -3.15
N TYR A 221 0.11 21.34 -4.31
CA TYR A 221 -0.62 22.37 -5.04
C TYR A 221 -1.92 22.79 -4.33
N LEU A 222 -2.40 22.02 -3.36
CA LEU A 222 -3.55 22.34 -2.51
C LEU A 222 -3.13 23.08 -1.25
N ALA A 223 -1.94 22.77 -0.69
CA ALA A 223 -1.45 23.38 0.54
C ALA A 223 -1.10 24.87 0.37
N LYS A 224 -1.34 25.68 1.37
CA LYS A 224 -0.80 27.02 1.47
C LYS A 224 0.73 26.97 1.57
N ALA A 225 1.41 28.00 1.05
CA ALA A 225 2.88 28.02 0.96
C ALA A 225 3.62 27.80 2.30
N ASP A 226 3.00 28.25 3.42
CA ASP A 226 3.52 28.08 4.78
C ASP A 226 3.20 26.71 5.41
N GLN A 227 2.36 25.92 4.77
CA GLN A 227 1.94 24.58 5.23
C GLN A 227 2.62 23.45 4.45
N ARG A 228 3.43 23.78 3.45
CA ARG A 228 4.13 22.79 2.61
C ARG A 228 5.26 22.12 3.40
N SER A 229 5.29 20.80 3.34
CA SER A 229 6.40 20.03 3.86
C SER A 229 7.44 19.74 2.77
N TYR A 230 8.71 19.83 3.12
CA TYR A 230 9.82 19.58 2.22
C TYR A 230 10.80 18.58 2.83
N TYR A 231 11.37 17.74 1.96
CA TYR A 231 12.47 16.86 2.28
C TYR A 231 13.65 17.10 1.34
N THR A 232 14.84 16.70 1.75
CA THR A 232 16.01 16.67 0.87
C THR A 232 16.48 15.25 0.70
N LEU A 233 16.52 14.78 -0.54
CA LEU A 233 17.11 13.50 -0.92
C LEU A 233 18.55 13.73 -1.36
N TYR A 234 19.50 13.05 -0.75
CA TYR A 234 20.90 12.97 -1.16
C TYR A 234 21.15 11.65 -1.88
N PHE A 235 21.96 11.69 -2.94
CA PHE A 235 22.33 10.49 -3.67
C PHE A 235 23.80 10.45 -4.05
N VAL A 236 24.34 9.23 -4.18
CA VAL A 236 25.63 8.91 -4.78
C VAL A 236 25.42 7.86 -5.85
N ALA A 237 25.94 8.08 -7.05
CA ALA A 237 25.94 7.12 -8.16
C ALA A 237 27.38 6.82 -8.59
N GLN A 238 27.80 5.56 -8.46
CA GLN A 238 29.15 5.08 -8.79
C GLN A 238 29.09 4.19 -10.02
N PHE A 239 29.82 4.60 -11.06
CA PHE A 239 29.85 3.92 -12.36
C PHE A 239 31.09 3.03 -12.50
N ASP A 240 30.93 1.90 -13.18
CA ASP A 240 32.02 0.96 -13.46
C ASP A 240 32.91 1.38 -14.64
N GLN A 241 32.51 2.36 -15.43
CA GLN A 241 33.22 2.85 -16.61
C GLN A 241 33.58 4.34 -16.50
N PRO A 242 34.72 4.78 -17.07
CA PRO A 242 35.07 6.19 -17.14
C PRO A 242 34.14 6.97 -18.08
N PHE A 243 33.87 8.22 -17.74
CA PHE A 243 33.11 9.12 -18.59
C PHE A 243 33.94 9.60 -19.80
N ALA A 244 33.50 9.24 -21.01
CA ALA A 244 34.10 9.74 -22.26
C ALA A 244 33.83 11.24 -22.44
N SER A 245 32.64 11.70 -22.07
CA SER A 245 32.25 13.12 -22.04
C SER A 245 31.31 13.37 -20.84
N THR A 246 31.22 14.68 -20.52
CA THR A 246 30.27 15.15 -19.48
C THR A 246 29.66 16.45 -19.93
N GLY A 247 28.57 16.83 -19.34
CA GLY A 247 27.98 18.16 -19.47
C GLY A 247 26.86 18.36 -18.45
N ALA A 248 26.40 19.58 -18.39
CA ALA A 248 25.38 20.01 -17.47
C ALA A 248 24.34 20.88 -18.18
N TRP A 249 23.16 20.97 -17.59
CA TRP A 249 22.18 21.99 -18.00
C TRP A 249 21.60 22.68 -16.77
N HIS A 250 21.15 23.90 -17.02
CA HIS A 250 20.38 24.70 -16.10
C HIS A 250 19.31 25.46 -16.90
N ASP A 251 18.05 25.27 -16.57
CA ASP A 251 16.92 25.83 -17.33
C ASP A 251 17.03 25.49 -18.84
N GLY A 252 17.06 26.49 -19.70
CA GLY A 252 17.22 26.33 -21.15
C GLY A 252 18.66 26.13 -21.63
N ASP A 253 19.66 26.38 -20.77
CA ASP A 253 21.08 26.41 -21.17
C ASP A 253 21.72 25.02 -21.04
N VAL A 254 22.49 24.65 -22.08
CA VAL A 254 23.24 23.39 -22.10
C VAL A 254 24.74 23.73 -22.14
N GLN A 255 25.52 23.10 -21.29
CA GLN A 255 26.94 23.39 -21.07
C GLN A 255 27.80 22.13 -21.19
N PRO A 256 28.26 21.78 -22.42
CA PRO A 256 29.16 20.65 -22.63
C PRO A 256 30.48 20.82 -21.87
N GLY A 257 30.99 19.71 -21.32
CA GLY A 257 32.26 19.70 -20.57
C GLY A 257 32.13 20.13 -19.12
N LYS A 258 31.00 20.65 -18.68
CA LYS A 258 30.75 20.98 -17.27
C LYS A 258 30.55 19.70 -16.44
N THR A 259 30.91 19.83 -15.17
CA THR A 259 30.85 18.73 -14.20
C THR A 259 29.95 19.05 -13.00
N ALA A 260 29.18 20.14 -13.05
CA ALA A 260 28.26 20.50 -11.98
C ALA A 260 27.08 21.30 -12.52
N ALA A 261 25.93 21.19 -11.87
CA ALA A 261 24.77 22.04 -12.06
C ALA A 261 24.08 22.25 -10.71
N GLN A 262 23.26 23.30 -10.61
CA GLN A 262 22.43 23.59 -9.46
C GLN A 262 21.14 24.28 -9.89
N GLY A 263 20.14 24.25 -9.03
CA GLY A 263 18.86 24.89 -9.19
C GLY A 263 17.70 23.90 -9.36
N GLY A 264 16.65 24.07 -8.56
CA GLY A 264 15.40 23.32 -8.65
C GLY A 264 14.50 23.83 -9.79
N THR A 265 13.36 23.20 -9.96
CA THR A 265 12.32 23.64 -10.90
C THR A 265 11.64 24.94 -10.42
N GLY A 266 11.71 25.25 -9.13
CA GLY A 266 10.82 26.23 -8.53
C GLY A 266 9.34 25.84 -8.68
N TYR A 267 8.47 26.71 -8.21
CA TYR A 267 7.01 26.49 -8.26
C TYR A 267 6.31 27.71 -8.85
N ASP A 268 5.26 27.46 -9.62
CA ASP A 268 4.39 28.51 -10.13
C ASP A 268 3.38 28.98 -9.03
N ALA A 269 2.53 29.93 -9.39
CA ALA A 269 1.53 30.46 -8.44
C ALA A 269 0.48 29.44 -7.94
N LYS A 270 0.39 28.29 -8.59
CA LYS A 270 -0.51 27.19 -8.21
C LYS A 270 0.22 26.08 -7.45
N GLY A 271 1.54 26.22 -7.27
CA GLY A 271 2.35 25.23 -6.59
C GLY A 271 2.93 24.12 -7.48
N PHE A 272 2.77 24.23 -8.77
CA PHE A 272 3.32 23.28 -9.73
C PHE A 272 4.77 23.59 -10.13
N PRO A 273 5.54 22.59 -10.61
CA PRO A 273 6.86 22.83 -11.16
C PRO A 273 6.82 23.89 -12.26
N THR A 274 7.71 24.88 -12.19
CA THR A 274 7.78 25.93 -13.21
C THR A 274 8.27 25.34 -14.54
N ALA A 275 7.48 25.46 -15.58
CA ALA A 275 7.77 24.91 -16.90
C ALA A 275 9.11 25.42 -17.46
N GLY A 276 9.95 24.52 -17.94
CA GLY A 276 11.25 24.83 -18.55
C GLY A 276 12.37 25.18 -17.57
N LYS A 277 12.11 25.05 -16.26
CA LYS A 277 13.07 25.25 -15.20
C LYS A 277 13.63 23.93 -14.69
N GLY A 278 14.85 23.97 -14.13
CA GLY A 278 15.51 22.85 -13.52
C GLY A 278 16.93 22.61 -14.02
N SER A 279 17.60 21.62 -13.41
CA SER A 279 19.00 21.33 -13.65
C SER A 279 19.30 19.83 -13.65
N GLY A 280 20.45 19.49 -14.23
CA GLY A 280 20.95 18.14 -14.23
C GLY A 280 22.25 17.99 -14.99
N VAL A 281 22.70 16.76 -15.14
CA VAL A 281 23.94 16.41 -15.84
C VAL A 281 23.72 15.27 -16.82
N TRP A 282 24.63 15.15 -17.82
CA TRP A 282 24.72 13.95 -18.64
C TRP A 282 26.15 13.42 -18.65
N LEU A 283 26.22 12.11 -18.80
CA LEU A 283 27.46 11.32 -18.86
C LEU A 283 27.49 10.58 -20.18
N GLY A 284 28.52 10.84 -20.96
CA GLY A 284 28.76 10.08 -22.19
C GLY A 284 29.74 8.93 -21.94
N PHE A 285 29.45 7.75 -22.53
CA PHE A 285 30.23 6.54 -22.38
C PHE A 285 30.72 6.03 -23.75
N ASP A 286 31.70 5.11 -23.73
CA ASP A 286 32.12 4.36 -24.90
C ASP A 286 31.29 3.08 -25.02
N PRO A 287 30.32 3.00 -25.97
CA PRO A 287 29.46 1.84 -26.10
C PRO A 287 30.20 0.54 -26.44
N ALA A 288 31.44 0.62 -26.96
CA ALA A 288 32.28 -0.55 -27.25
C ALA A 288 32.79 -1.27 -25.98
N LYS A 289 32.71 -0.64 -24.82
CA LYS A 289 33.09 -1.23 -23.52
C LYS A 289 32.00 -2.07 -22.88
N GLY A 290 30.86 -2.26 -23.53
CA GLY A 290 29.75 -3.04 -23.02
C GLY A 290 28.75 -2.20 -22.19
N ALA A 291 27.92 -2.88 -21.41
CA ALA A 291 26.91 -2.24 -20.58
C ALA A 291 27.54 -1.37 -19.48
N VAL A 292 26.94 -0.22 -19.24
CA VAL A 292 27.29 0.71 -18.16
C VAL A 292 26.55 0.29 -16.89
N ASN A 293 27.27 -0.08 -15.86
CA ASN A 293 26.68 -0.40 -14.57
C ASN A 293 26.87 0.74 -13.58
N VAL A 294 25.81 1.03 -12.82
CA VAL A 294 25.82 2.08 -11.80
C VAL A 294 25.23 1.52 -10.50
N ARG A 295 25.91 1.76 -9.39
CA ARG A 295 25.41 1.52 -8.05
C ARG A 295 24.99 2.86 -7.46
N VAL A 296 23.77 2.92 -6.91
CA VAL A 296 23.21 4.14 -6.33
C VAL A 296 22.89 3.92 -4.87
N GLY A 297 23.24 4.88 -4.02
CA GLY A 297 22.80 4.94 -2.62
C GLY A 297 22.07 6.25 -2.37
N ILE A 298 21.02 6.21 -1.57
CA ILE A 298 20.23 7.38 -1.18
C ILE A 298 20.19 7.56 0.34
N SER A 299 19.91 8.79 0.78
CA SER A 299 19.69 9.16 2.18
C SER A 299 18.88 10.44 2.25
N TYR A 300 18.02 10.56 3.25
CA TYR A 300 17.33 11.81 3.59
C TYR A 300 18.08 12.66 4.62
N VAL A 301 19.28 12.24 5.04
CA VAL A 301 20.10 12.91 6.07
C VAL A 301 21.28 13.66 5.45
N SER A 302 22.13 12.94 4.69
CA SER A 302 23.35 13.50 4.13
C SER A 302 23.92 12.65 2.99
N LEU A 303 24.82 13.29 2.20
CA LEU A 303 25.58 12.60 1.18
C LEU A 303 26.50 11.50 1.77
N ASP A 304 27.06 11.71 2.96
CA ASP A 304 27.92 10.72 3.59
C ASP A 304 27.13 9.50 4.06
N ASN A 305 25.89 9.70 4.52
CA ASN A 305 24.99 8.60 4.82
C ASN A 305 24.57 7.84 3.55
N ALA A 306 24.31 8.54 2.42
CA ALA A 306 24.04 7.88 1.14
C ALA A 306 25.22 6.99 0.69
N LYS A 307 26.46 7.46 0.86
CA LYS A 307 27.67 6.64 0.61
C LYS A 307 27.76 5.44 1.56
N ALA A 308 27.47 5.64 2.84
CA ALA A 308 27.49 4.57 3.85
C ALA A 308 26.43 3.49 3.56
N ASN A 309 25.20 3.89 3.18
CA ASN A 309 24.14 3.00 2.75
C ASN A 309 24.58 2.16 1.55
N LEU A 310 25.14 2.80 0.52
CA LEU A 310 25.64 2.10 -0.66
C LEU A 310 26.74 1.10 -0.34
N ALA A 311 27.70 1.51 0.49
CA ALA A 311 28.83 0.66 0.87
C ALA A 311 28.39 -0.58 1.67
N ALA A 312 27.39 -0.42 2.53
CA ALA A 312 26.86 -1.48 3.37
C ALA A 312 26.02 -2.49 2.57
N GLU A 313 25.16 -2.02 1.68
CA GLU A 313 24.15 -2.87 1.03
C GLU A 313 24.63 -3.44 -0.32
N ILE A 314 25.30 -2.63 -1.14
CA ILE A 314 25.81 -3.02 -2.47
C ILE A 314 27.31 -2.66 -2.57
N PRO A 315 28.21 -3.38 -1.88
CA PRO A 315 29.64 -3.13 -1.95
C PRO A 315 30.18 -3.28 -3.39
N ALA A 316 31.34 -2.72 -3.64
CA ALA A 316 32.01 -2.79 -4.95
C ALA A 316 32.18 -4.23 -5.43
N GLY A 317 31.99 -4.47 -6.73
CA GLY A 317 32.12 -5.77 -7.37
C GLY A 317 30.84 -6.62 -7.36
N GLN A 318 29.74 -6.20 -6.74
CA GLN A 318 28.46 -6.88 -6.91
C GLN A 318 27.89 -6.62 -8.31
N THR A 319 27.32 -7.66 -8.90
CA THR A 319 26.63 -7.58 -10.19
C THR A 319 25.13 -7.37 -10.01
N VAL A 320 24.45 -6.87 -11.06
CA VAL A 320 22.98 -6.73 -11.09
C VAL A 320 22.31 -8.06 -10.74
N ALA A 321 22.75 -9.17 -11.34
CA ALA A 321 22.17 -10.49 -11.09
C ALA A 321 22.30 -10.94 -9.62
N GLN A 322 23.39 -10.59 -8.93
CA GLN A 322 23.56 -10.90 -7.51
C GLN A 322 22.61 -10.08 -6.63
N VAL A 323 22.38 -8.81 -6.94
CA VAL A 323 21.45 -7.95 -6.20
C VAL A 323 20.01 -8.38 -6.48
N GLN A 324 19.66 -8.71 -7.74
CA GLN A 324 18.35 -9.29 -8.09
C GLN A 324 18.06 -10.58 -7.30
N ALA A 325 19.05 -11.46 -7.20
CA ALA A 325 18.88 -12.70 -6.43
C ALA A 325 18.63 -12.45 -4.94
N LYS A 326 19.32 -11.46 -4.34
CA LYS A 326 19.09 -11.06 -2.94
C LYS A 326 17.71 -10.42 -2.75
N ALA A 327 17.30 -9.52 -3.65
CA ALA A 327 16.00 -8.87 -3.62
C ALA A 327 14.87 -9.91 -3.75
N ARG A 328 15.01 -10.85 -4.71
CA ARG A 328 14.05 -11.95 -4.86
C ARG A 328 13.98 -12.83 -3.61
N GLN A 329 15.12 -13.12 -2.97
CA GLN A 329 15.12 -13.89 -1.71
C GLN A 329 14.43 -13.13 -0.58
N ALA A 330 14.68 -11.82 -0.43
CA ALA A 330 14.00 -11.00 0.55
C ALA A 330 12.47 -11.03 0.35
N TRP A 331 12.00 -10.99 -0.90
CA TRP A 331 10.58 -11.14 -1.21
C TRP A 331 10.05 -12.55 -0.94
N ASN A 332 10.81 -13.61 -1.25
CA ASN A 332 10.41 -14.97 -0.89
C ASN A 332 10.26 -15.14 0.63
N ASP A 333 11.18 -14.59 1.40
CA ASP A 333 11.13 -14.62 2.86
C ASP A 333 9.92 -13.83 3.40
N ALA A 334 9.64 -12.69 2.79
CA ALA A 334 8.52 -11.85 3.20
C ALA A 334 7.16 -12.46 2.84
N LEU A 335 6.95 -12.81 1.58
CA LEU A 335 5.70 -13.37 1.08
C LEU A 335 5.46 -14.80 1.59
N GLY A 336 6.53 -15.55 1.85
CA GLY A 336 6.48 -16.89 2.41
C GLY A 336 5.91 -16.96 3.84
N LYS A 337 5.72 -15.79 4.50
CA LYS A 337 4.94 -15.74 5.74
C LYS A 337 3.50 -16.22 5.55
N VAL A 338 2.96 -16.14 4.34
CA VAL A 338 1.63 -16.65 4.01
C VAL A 338 1.76 -17.65 2.85
N ALA A 339 1.79 -18.93 3.17
CA ALA A 339 1.84 -20.01 2.20
C ALA A 339 0.42 -20.47 1.83
N ILE A 340 0.02 -20.32 0.56
CA ILE A 340 -1.29 -20.73 0.05
C ILE A 340 -1.20 -21.92 -0.89
N THR A 341 -2.26 -22.73 -0.96
CA THR A 341 -2.39 -23.86 -1.88
C THR A 341 -3.82 -23.92 -2.43
N GLY A 342 -3.95 -24.28 -3.68
CA GLY A 342 -5.25 -24.26 -4.41
C GLY A 342 -5.46 -22.93 -5.12
N GLY A 343 -6.69 -22.66 -5.53
CA GLY A 343 -7.03 -21.54 -6.40
C GLY A 343 -6.45 -21.69 -7.82
N SER A 344 -6.85 -20.80 -8.73
CA SER A 344 -6.26 -20.68 -10.06
C SER A 344 -4.89 -19.99 -10.01
N ALA A 345 -4.14 -20.00 -11.10
CA ALA A 345 -2.89 -19.26 -11.21
C ALA A 345 -3.11 -17.75 -11.03
N ASP A 346 -4.18 -17.20 -11.65
CA ASP A 346 -4.52 -15.79 -11.53
C ASP A 346 -4.90 -15.40 -10.10
N GLU A 347 -5.66 -16.22 -9.38
CA GLU A 347 -6.00 -15.97 -7.97
C GLU A 347 -4.75 -15.96 -7.08
N ARG A 348 -3.79 -16.88 -7.31
CA ARG A 348 -2.52 -16.88 -6.57
C ARG A 348 -1.66 -15.66 -6.90
N THR A 349 -1.56 -15.32 -8.20
CA THR A 349 -0.82 -14.10 -8.62
C THR A 349 -1.44 -12.85 -8.02
N THR A 350 -2.77 -12.71 -8.06
CA THR A 350 -3.47 -11.57 -7.42
C THR A 350 -3.20 -11.54 -5.92
N PHE A 351 -3.25 -12.69 -5.24
CA PHE A 351 -3.00 -12.77 -3.80
C PHE A 351 -1.58 -12.37 -3.42
N TYR A 352 -0.56 -12.95 -4.06
CA TYR A 352 0.83 -12.61 -3.74
C TYR A 352 1.19 -11.19 -4.17
N THR A 353 0.56 -10.66 -5.22
CA THR A 353 0.75 -9.26 -5.61
C THR A 353 0.09 -8.31 -4.59
N ALA A 354 -1.11 -8.62 -4.12
CA ALA A 354 -1.74 -7.84 -3.06
C ALA A 354 -0.91 -7.87 -1.76
N LEU A 355 -0.40 -9.04 -1.37
CA LEU A 355 0.52 -9.14 -0.22
C LEU A 355 1.82 -8.36 -0.46
N TYR A 356 2.36 -8.38 -1.68
CA TYR A 356 3.52 -7.58 -2.07
C TYR A 356 3.25 -6.08 -1.91
N HIS A 357 2.12 -5.56 -2.42
CA HIS A 357 1.74 -4.15 -2.27
C HIS A 357 1.56 -3.75 -0.80
N SER A 358 0.97 -4.61 0.03
CA SER A 358 0.79 -4.39 1.47
C SER A 358 2.12 -4.23 2.24
N LEU A 359 3.25 -4.64 1.66
CA LEU A 359 4.58 -4.61 2.26
C LEU A 359 5.52 -3.58 1.61
N LEU A 360 4.99 -2.65 0.80
CA LEU A 360 5.78 -1.54 0.23
C LEU A 360 5.87 -0.35 1.18
N HIS A 361 4.76 -0.01 1.84
CA HIS A 361 4.63 1.14 2.76
C HIS A 361 3.95 0.72 4.06
N PRO A 362 4.16 1.48 5.18
CA PRO A 362 5.22 2.48 5.36
C PRO A 362 6.60 1.90 5.09
N ASN A 363 7.51 2.70 4.55
CA ASN A 363 8.84 2.24 4.18
C ASN A 363 9.94 2.74 5.11
N VAL A 364 11.08 2.06 5.10
CA VAL A 364 12.28 2.45 5.85
C VAL A 364 12.68 3.88 5.49
N PHE A 365 13.00 4.68 6.50
CA PHE A 365 13.40 6.08 6.37
C PHE A 365 14.73 6.40 7.06
N SER A 366 15.17 5.57 8.02
CA SER A 366 16.49 5.71 8.65
C SER A 366 17.59 5.06 7.82
N ASP A 367 18.78 5.66 7.87
CA ASP A 367 20.00 5.16 7.26
C ASP A 367 20.56 3.92 8.01
N VAL A 368 21.58 3.25 7.45
CA VAL A 368 22.20 2.06 8.06
C VAL A 368 22.82 2.32 9.44
N ASN A 369 23.18 3.58 9.73
CA ASN A 369 23.69 4.01 11.04
C ASN A 369 22.56 4.36 12.04
N GLY A 370 21.28 4.23 11.60
CA GLY A 370 20.10 4.56 12.40
C GLY A 370 19.70 6.03 12.38
N GLU A 371 20.40 6.90 11.67
CA GLU A 371 20.06 8.32 11.56
C GLU A 371 18.89 8.54 10.60
N TYR A 372 18.05 9.56 10.89
CA TYR A 372 16.95 10.01 10.04
C TYR A 372 16.67 11.51 10.25
N ARG A 373 16.08 12.17 9.26
CA ARG A 373 15.61 13.55 9.36
C ARG A 373 14.24 13.55 10.05
N GLY A 374 14.10 14.29 11.16
CA GLY A 374 12.83 14.44 11.87
C GLY A 374 11.89 15.49 11.25
N PHE A 375 10.64 15.53 11.75
CA PHE A 375 9.66 16.57 11.40
C PHE A 375 10.12 17.98 11.80
N ASP A 376 10.92 18.10 12.83
CA ASP A 376 11.61 19.34 13.27
C ASP A 376 12.82 19.72 12.41
N GLN A 377 13.04 19.02 11.30
CA GLN A 377 14.16 19.19 10.37
C GLN A 377 15.55 18.96 11.04
N GLN A 378 15.59 18.33 12.22
CA GLN A 378 16.84 17.93 12.86
C GLN A 378 17.19 16.48 12.50
N VAL A 379 18.45 16.12 12.67
CA VAL A 379 18.91 14.74 12.54
C VAL A 379 18.71 14.03 13.87
N HIS A 380 17.97 12.95 13.84
CA HIS A 380 17.74 12.05 14.96
C HIS A 380 18.36 10.68 14.68
N ARG A 381 18.36 9.83 15.69
CA ARG A 381 18.76 8.43 15.59
C ARG A 381 17.71 7.55 16.26
N VAL A 382 17.45 6.37 15.70
CA VAL A 382 16.61 5.37 16.36
C VAL A 382 17.20 4.97 17.72
N GLU A 383 16.36 4.84 18.74
CA GLU A 383 16.75 4.61 20.13
C GLU A 383 15.95 3.47 20.77
N GLY A 384 16.45 2.98 21.90
CA GLY A 384 15.78 1.98 22.73
C GLY A 384 15.59 0.66 22.01
N LYS A 385 14.34 0.22 21.85
CA LYS A 385 13.97 -1.01 21.16
C LYS A 385 13.67 -0.80 19.66
N GLN A 386 13.54 0.45 19.22
CA GLN A 386 13.28 0.76 17.83
C GLN A 386 14.50 0.41 16.97
N ARG A 387 14.28 -0.34 15.90
CA ARG A 387 15.34 -0.78 14.98
C ARG A 387 15.43 0.12 13.76
N VAL A 388 14.29 0.64 13.29
CA VAL A 388 14.15 1.41 12.06
C VAL A 388 13.13 2.53 12.27
N GLN A 389 13.40 3.71 11.71
CA GLN A 389 12.39 4.75 11.54
C GLN A 389 11.68 4.50 10.20
N TYR A 390 10.34 4.51 10.22
CA TYR A 390 9.49 4.39 9.04
C TYR A 390 8.89 5.74 8.66
N ALA A 391 8.56 5.90 7.38
CA ALA A 391 7.86 7.07 6.84
C ALA A 391 6.80 6.65 5.83
N ASN A 392 6.05 7.63 5.32
CA ASN A 392 4.98 7.47 4.34
C ASN A 392 3.81 6.68 4.92
N PHE A 393 2.97 7.41 5.66
CA PHE A 393 1.85 6.86 6.39
C PHE A 393 0.56 7.53 5.91
N SER A 394 -0.26 6.80 5.17
CA SER A 394 -1.61 7.21 4.77
C SER A 394 -2.59 6.83 5.88
N GLY A 395 -2.69 7.67 6.92
CA GLY A 395 -3.36 7.30 8.16
C GLY A 395 -4.84 7.00 8.00
N TRP A 396 -5.57 7.81 7.24
CA TRP A 396 -7.00 7.65 7.02
C TRP A 396 -7.35 6.28 6.42
N ASP A 397 -6.43 5.71 5.63
CA ASP A 397 -6.60 4.46 4.92
C ASP A 397 -6.09 3.26 5.72
N VAL A 398 -4.80 3.22 6.03
CA VAL A 398 -4.07 2.00 6.46
C VAL A 398 -4.47 1.46 7.84
N TYR A 399 -5.17 2.24 8.68
CA TYR A 399 -5.67 1.73 9.97
C TYR A 399 -6.82 0.74 9.82
N ARG A 400 -7.45 0.63 8.63
CA ARG A 400 -8.65 -0.18 8.39
C ARG A 400 -8.31 -1.67 8.26
N SER A 401 -7.16 -2.02 7.65
CA SER A 401 -6.72 -3.41 7.56
C SER A 401 -5.20 -3.62 7.39
N GLN A 402 -4.48 -2.69 6.76
CA GLN A 402 -3.08 -2.88 6.38
C GLN A 402 -2.16 -2.96 7.60
N LEU A 403 -2.29 -2.07 8.58
CA LEU A 403 -1.46 -2.10 9.78
C LEU A 403 -1.69 -3.34 10.63
N GLN A 404 -2.93 -3.85 10.65
CA GLN A 404 -3.27 -5.12 11.28
C GLN A 404 -2.54 -6.28 10.59
N LEU A 405 -2.56 -6.33 9.24
CA LEU A 405 -1.89 -7.38 8.48
C LEU A 405 -0.38 -7.34 8.69
N VAL A 406 0.24 -6.17 8.51
CA VAL A 406 1.68 -5.99 8.69
C VAL A 406 2.10 -6.36 10.10
N THR A 407 1.40 -5.88 11.12
CA THR A 407 1.75 -6.17 12.52
C THR A 407 1.53 -7.64 12.86
N TRP A 408 0.48 -8.26 12.34
CA TRP A 408 0.19 -9.67 12.56
C TRP A 408 1.26 -10.61 12.00
N LEU A 409 1.83 -10.24 10.84
CA LEU A 409 2.93 -10.97 10.20
C LEU A 409 4.31 -10.60 10.80
N TYR A 410 4.48 -9.34 11.17
CA TYR A 410 5.75 -8.72 11.61
C TYR A 410 5.51 -7.80 12.81
N PRO A 411 5.31 -8.34 14.03
CA PRO A 411 5.03 -7.51 15.22
C PRO A 411 6.12 -6.48 15.51
N GLU A 412 7.34 -6.83 15.13
CA GLU A 412 8.48 -5.94 15.25
C GLU A 412 8.40 -4.76 14.29
N VAL A 413 7.94 -4.94 13.06
CA VAL A 413 7.74 -3.84 12.09
C VAL A 413 6.59 -2.95 12.56
N GLY A 414 5.49 -3.54 13.01
CA GLY A 414 4.38 -2.79 13.60
C GLY A 414 4.83 -1.93 14.77
N SER A 415 5.66 -2.47 15.67
CA SER A 415 6.23 -1.73 16.82
C SER A 415 7.08 -0.56 16.35
N ASP A 416 7.96 -0.76 15.36
CA ASP A 416 8.80 0.30 14.81
C ASP A 416 7.97 1.38 14.09
N ILE A 417 6.87 1.01 13.41
CA ILE A 417 5.92 1.95 12.79
C ILE A 417 5.24 2.80 13.88
N ALA A 418 4.72 2.17 14.94
CA ALA A 418 4.08 2.90 16.05
C ALA A 418 5.06 3.88 16.73
N GLN A 419 6.30 3.45 16.98
CA GLN A 419 7.34 4.33 17.52
C GLN A 419 7.70 5.45 16.54
N SER A 420 7.72 5.17 15.24
CA SER A 420 8.00 6.17 14.20
C SER A 420 6.96 7.28 14.18
N LEU A 421 5.68 6.92 14.22
CA LEU A 421 4.57 7.87 14.29
C LEU A 421 4.65 8.71 15.58
N PHE A 422 4.97 8.09 16.71
CA PHE A 422 5.15 8.82 17.97
C PHE A 422 6.37 9.75 17.94
N ASN A 423 7.47 9.36 17.29
CA ASN A 423 8.62 10.24 17.11
C ASN A 423 8.25 11.46 16.25
N GLN A 424 7.50 11.25 15.13
CA GLN A 424 7.01 12.33 14.29
C GLN A 424 6.16 13.32 15.09
N ALA A 425 5.22 12.83 15.90
CA ALA A 425 4.40 13.69 16.76
C ALA A 425 5.25 14.49 17.77
N LYS A 426 6.22 13.85 18.45
CA LYS A 426 7.13 14.56 19.35
C LYS A 426 7.92 15.68 18.67
N GLN A 427 8.34 15.44 17.43
CA GLN A 427 9.10 16.38 16.61
C GLN A 427 8.20 17.45 15.96
N ASN A 428 6.88 17.25 15.98
CA ASN A 428 5.84 18.17 15.52
C ASN A 428 5.05 18.79 16.70
N ASN A 429 5.73 19.20 17.78
CA ASN A 429 5.13 19.85 18.94
C ASN A 429 4.01 19.04 19.65
N GLY A 430 3.96 17.73 19.44
CA GLY A 430 2.96 16.82 20.00
C GLY A 430 1.73 16.61 19.10
N GLU A 431 1.68 17.22 17.93
CA GLU A 431 0.63 17.01 16.95
C GLU A 431 0.93 15.81 16.05
N TRP A 432 -0.03 14.89 15.94
CA TRP A 432 -0.01 13.76 15.01
C TRP A 432 -0.65 14.17 13.70
N ASP A 433 0.05 13.97 12.58
CA ASP A 433 -0.52 14.23 11.26
C ASP A 433 -1.28 13.01 10.75
N ARG A 434 -2.34 13.25 10.02
CA ARG A 434 -3.21 12.18 9.48
C ARG A 434 -2.67 11.53 8.22
N TRP A 435 -1.76 12.22 7.51
CA TRP A 435 -1.06 11.70 6.35
C TRP A 435 0.37 12.25 6.32
N THR A 436 1.38 11.39 6.32
CA THR A 436 2.77 11.83 6.38
C THR A 436 3.55 11.45 5.13
N HIS A 437 4.38 12.36 4.64
CA HIS A 437 5.27 12.13 3.52
C HIS A 437 6.72 12.41 3.93
N ASN A 438 7.56 11.37 3.91
CA ASN A 438 8.95 11.42 4.37
C ASN A 438 9.06 12.04 5.78
N ASN A 439 9.65 13.23 5.93
CA ASN A 439 9.82 13.92 7.22
C ASN A 439 8.90 15.14 7.38
N GLY A 440 7.67 15.06 6.89
CA GLY A 440 6.69 16.12 7.04
C GLY A 440 5.24 15.65 7.02
N GLY A 441 4.37 16.39 7.68
CA GLY A 441 2.93 16.23 7.59
C GLY A 441 2.39 16.86 6.31
N THR A 442 1.31 16.29 5.79
CA THR A 442 0.63 16.81 4.60
C THR A 442 -0.74 17.37 4.91
N HIS A 443 -1.29 17.06 6.09
CA HIS A 443 -2.62 17.45 6.57
C HIS A 443 -3.80 16.96 5.70
N VAL A 444 -3.52 16.06 4.77
CA VAL A 444 -4.52 15.51 3.83
C VAL A 444 -5.50 14.60 4.56
N MET A 445 -6.75 14.54 4.08
CA MET A 445 -7.86 13.74 4.58
C MET A 445 -8.48 14.25 5.89
N SER A 446 -9.20 13.40 6.62
CA SER A 446 -9.98 13.74 7.81
C SER A 446 -9.74 12.81 8.99
N GLY A 447 -10.22 13.18 10.16
CA GLY A 447 -10.17 12.38 11.39
C GLY A 447 -8.82 12.41 12.10
N ASP A 448 -8.71 11.54 13.14
CA ASP A 448 -7.50 11.32 13.94
C ASP A 448 -7.05 9.85 13.82
N PRO A 449 -6.53 9.44 12.65
CA PRO A 449 -6.24 8.03 12.35
C PRO A 449 -5.06 7.46 13.13
N ALA A 450 -4.21 8.29 13.73
CA ALA A 450 -3.10 7.80 14.54
C ALA A 450 -3.58 6.98 15.74
N VAL A 451 -4.74 7.32 16.30
CA VAL A 451 -5.31 6.60 17.43
C VAL A 451 -5.70 5.16 17.09
N PRO A 452 -6.57 4.90 16.08
CA PRO A 452 -6.91 3.54 15.69
C PRO A 452 -5.70 2.79 15.12
N ALA A 453 -4.75 3.46 14.49
CA ALA A 453 -3.50 2.86 14.02
C ALA A 453 -2.68 2.26 15.17
N LEU A 454 -2.38 3.04 16.20
CA LEU A 454 -1.62 2.56 17.35
C LEU A 454 -2.38 1.47 18.14
N ALA A 455 -3.69 1.63 18.30
CA ALA A 455 -4.52 0.64 18.95
C ALA A 455 -4.56 -0.69 18.17
N ALA A 456 -4.60 -0.64 16.85
CA ALA A 456 -4.53 -1.82 15.99
C ALA A 456 -3.16 -2.50 16.07
N ILE A 457 -2.08 -1.74 16.02
CA ILE A 457 -0.71 -2.26 16.18
C ILE A 457 -0.57 -2.97 17.53
N ASP A 458 -0.99 -2.35 18.63
CA ASP A 458 -0.92 -3.00 19.96
C ASP A 458 -1.79 -4.26 20.01
N ALA A 459 -3.01 -4.22 19.47
CA ALA A 459 -3.93 -5.36 19.47
C ALA A 459 -3.40 -6.57 18.67
N PHE A 460 -2.63 -6.34 17.59
CA PHE A 460 -2.06 -7.39 16.73
C PHE A 460 -0.63 -7.79 17.09
N GLY A 461 -0.09 -7.32 18.23
CA GLY A 461 1.15 -7.83 18.83
C GLY A 461 2.38 -6.91 18.72
N GLY A 462 2.22 -5.69 18.21
CA GLY A 462 3.29 -4.69 18.16
C GLY A 462 3.44 -3.98 19.51
N HIS A 463 4.26 -4.50 20.41
CA HIS A 463 4.36 -4.01 21.80
C HIS A 463 5.68 -3.32 22.15
N ASP A 464 6.66 -3.29 21.25
CA ASP A 464 8.00 -2.77 21.51
C ASP A 464 8.13 -1.29 21.12
N PHE A 465 7.18 -0.45 21.58
CA PHE A 465 7.20 1.00 21.45
C PHE A 465 6.81 1.68 22.78
N ASP A 466 7.00 2.99 22.91
CA ASP A 466 6.60 3.74 24.10
C ASP A 466 5.08 3.98 24.13
N LEU A 467 4.34 2.94 24.47
CA LEU A 467 2.87 2.98 24.55
C LEU A 467 2.36 4.03 25.54
N HIS A 468 3.02 4.18 26.71
CA HIS A 468 2.56 5.13 27.73
C HIS A 468 2.76 6.58 27.29
N GLY A 469 3.91 6.91 26.67
CA GLY A 469 4.17 8.23 26.11
C GLY A 469 3.25 8.56 24.95
N ALA A 470 3.06 7.62 24.03
CA ALA A 470 2.14 7.76 22.90
C ALA A 470 0.69 7.96 23.37
N TYR A 471 0.21 7.12 24.31
CA TYR A 471 -1.13 7.28 24.90
C TYR A 471 -1.32 8.65 25.55
N ALA A 472 -0.35 9.12 26.35
CA ALA A 472 -0.45 10.43 26.99
C ALA A 472 -0.52 11.58 25.97
N SER A 473 0.23 11.48 24.88
CA SER A 473 0.20 12.45 23.78
C SER A 473 -1.15 12.46 23.06
N LEU A 474 -1.67 11.27 22.69
CA LEU A 474 -2.99 11.13 22.04
C LEU A 474 -4.15 11.57 22.95
N LEU A 475 -4.07 11.24 24.25
CA LEU A 475 -5.05 11.70 25.25
C LEU A 475 -5.10 13.21 25.34
N LYS A 476 -3.94 13.88 25.36
CA LYS A 476 -3.84 15.33 25.35
C LYS A 476 -4.49 15.92 24.10
N ALA A 477 -4.13 15.43 22.93
CA ALA A 477 -4.69 15.89 21.64
C ALA A 477 -6.21 15.68 21.55
N ALA A 478 -6.77 14.65 22.20
CA ALA A 478 -8.20 14.40 22.23
C ALA A 478 -8.97 15.21 23.26
N THR A 479 -8.29 15.98 24.15
CA THR A 479 -8.91 16.70 25.27
C THR A 479 -8.56 18.17 25.36
N GLU A 480 -7.48 18.60 24.73
CA GLU A 480 -6.97 19.97 24.78
C GLU A 480 -6.92 20.57 23.38
N THR A 481 -7.76 21.57 23.11
CA THR A 481 -7.81 22.27 21.83
C THR A 481 -6.54 23.07 21.59
N THR A 482 -5.95 22.94 20.40
CA THR A 482 -4.81 23.74 19.93
C THR A 482 -5.25 24.91 19.06
N ALA A 483 -4.31 25.83 18.77
CA ALA A 483 -4.57 26.90 17.81
C ALA A 483 -4.78 26.37 16.39
N ASN A 484 -4.12 25.25 16.05
CA ASN A 484 -4.23 24.59 14.75
C ASN A 484 -5.59 23.94 14.57
N ASP A 485 -6.20 23.35 15.60
CA ASP A 485 -7.55 22.80 15.56
C ASP A 485 -8.63 23.88 15.28
N LEU A 486 -8.32 25.15 15.49
CA LEU A 486 -9.18 26.30 15.29
C LEU A 486 -8.77 27.17 14.09
N SER A 487 -7.87 26.68 13.26
CA SER A 487 -7.43 27.37 12.04
C SER A 487 -8.26 26.90 10.82
N ASP A 488 -8.13 27.62 9.71
CA ASP A 488 -8.67 27.24 8.41
C ASP A 488 -10.18 26.95 8.35
N ASP A 489 -11.00 27.92 8.76
CA ASP A 489 -12.48 27.84 8.64
C ASP A 489 -12.91 27.38 7.24
N GLY A 490 -13.65 26.25 7.20
CA GLY A 490 -14.12 25.67 5.96
C GLY A 490 -13.00 25.10 5.09
N CYS A 491 -11.96 24.58 5.68
CA CYS A 491 -10.88 23.91 4.95
C CYS A 491 -11.43 22.81 4.03
N ASN A 492 -10.67 22.52 2.97
CA ASN A 492 -11.00 21.48 2.02
C ASN A 492 -9.72 20.68 1.72
N VAL A 493 -9.79 19.36 1.89
CA VAL A 493 -8.71 18.39 1.68
C VAL A 493 -7.59 18.45 2.72
N GLU A 494 -7.04 19.61 3.03
CA GLU A 494 -5.87 19.78 3.92
C GLU A 494 -6.25 20.70 5.08
N CYS A 495 -6.68 20.11 6.21
CA CYS A 495 -7.03 20.82 7.43
C CYS A 495 -5.88 20.75 8.43
N VAL A 496 -5.39 21.90 8.86
CA VAL A 496 -4.36 21.98 9.92
C VAL A 496 -4.97 21.57 11.26
N GLY A 497 -4.15 21.02 12.15
CA GLY A 497 -4.56 20.50 13.44
C GLY A 497 -4.86 19.02 13.42
N GLN A 498 -4.61 18.36 14.54
CA GLN A 498 -4.85 16.92 14.68
C GLN A 498 -6.34 16.60 14.69
N ARG A 499 -7.13 17.42 15.42
CA ARG A 499 -8.60 17.32 15.54
C ARG A 499 -9.27 18.65 15.20
N PRO A 500 -9.46 18.97 13.91
CA PRO A 500 -10.09 20.21 13.50
C PRO A 500 -11.47 20.38 14.14
N SER A 501 -11.71 21.54 14.79
CA SER A 501 -12.93 21.82 15.57
C SER A 501 -13.11 20.98 16.84
N LEU A 502 -12.03 20.62 17.53
CA LEU A 502 -12.11 19.90 18.81
C LEU A 502 -12.95 20.66 19.87
N ASP A 503 -13.01 21.99 19.82
CA ASP A 503 -13.86 22.80 20.67
C ASP A 503 -15.37 22.50 20.47
N GLN A 504 -15.81 22.33 19.21
CA GLN A 504 -17.16 21.88 18.89
C GLN A 504 -17.41 20.45 19.36
N TRP A 505 -16.47 19.55 19.12
CA TRP A 505 -16.52 18.17 19.62
C TRP A 505 -16.74 18.07 21.10
N LEU A 506 -15.97 18.84 21.87
CA LEU A 506 -16.07 18.85 23.34
C LEU A 506 -17.37 19.50 23.86
N LYS A 507 -17.94 20.47 23.11
CA LYS A 507 -19.12 21.24 23.51
C LYS A 507 -20.43 20.69 22.97
N LEU A 508 -20.46 20.36 21.69
CA LEU A 508 -21.66 19.94 20.96
C LEU A 508 -21.78 18.41 20.88
N HIS A 509 -20.68 17.70 21.05
CA HIS A 509 -20.58 16.25 20.88
C HIS A 509 -20.82 15.81 19.42
N TYR A 510 -20.49 16.68 18.46
CA TYR A 510 -20.41 16.48 17.01
C TYR A 510 -19.72 17.70 16.39
N ILE A 511 -19.22 17.55 15.19
CA ILE A 511 -18.68 18.63 14.38
C ILE A 511 -19.81 19.19 13.50
N ALA A 512 -20.04 20.52 13.57
CA ALA A 512 -21.17 21.16 12.90
C ALA A 512 -20.90 21.41 11.41
N THR A 513 -21.95 21.81 10.66
CA THR A 513 -21.87 22.19 9.25
C THR A 513 -20.89 23.34 8.98
N THR A 514 -20.72 24.24 9.92
CA THR A 514 -19.70 25.31 9.89
C THR A 514 -18.64 24.98 10.90
N SER A 515 -17.46 24.62 10.44
CA SER A 515 -16.38 24.09 11.27
C SER A 515 -15.02 24.35 10.62
N HIS A 516 -13.96 23.99 11.32
CA HIS A 516 -12.58 23.98 10.82
C HIS A 516 -12.21 22.66 10.13
N ALA A 517 -13.14 21.70 10.06
CA ALA A 517 -12.93 20.39 9.46
C ALA A 517 -13.39 20.34 7.99
N TRP A 518 -12.81 19.42 7.22
CA TRP A 518 -13.33 19.05 5.92
C TRP A 518 -14.46 18.03 6.11
N GLY A 519 -15.73 18.50 6.07
CA GLY A 519 -16.88 17.64 6.23
C GLY A 519 -17.23 17.29 7.69
N GLY A 520 -18.08 18.08 8.34
CA GLY A 520 -18.39 17.90 9.78
C GLY A 520 -18.96 16.53 10.15
N ALA A 521 -19.77 15.91 9.27
CA ALA A 521 -20.30 14.58 9.53
C ALA A 521 -19.23 13.49 9.38
N ALA A 522 -18.38 13.57 8.35
CA ALA A 522 -17.26 12.65 8.18
C ALA A 522 -16.28 12.73 9.35
N GLU A 523 -15.86 13.95 9.72
CA GLU A 523 -14.95 14.20 10.85
C GLU A 523 -15.54 13.63 12.17
N THR A 524 -16.85 13.82 12.40
CA THR A 524 -17.53 13.23 13.56
C THR A 524 -17.44 11.71 13.58
N LEU A 525 -17.60 11.03 12.44
CA LEU A 525 -17.54 9.56 12.36
C LEU A 525 -16.11 9.04 12.52
N GLU A 526 -15.13 9.75 12.00
CA GLU A 526 -13.72 9.43 12.23
C GLU A 526 -13.33 9.67 13.72
N ASP A 527 -13.76 10.77 14.31
CA ASP A 527 -13.51 11.08 15.73
C ASP A 527 -14.16 10.07 16.70
N VAL A 528 -15.38 9.56 16.44
CA VAL A 528 -15.95 8.50 17.28
C VAL A 528 -15.17 7.18 17.13
N THR A 529 -14.62 6.91 15.95
CA THR A 529 -13.75 5.77 15.72
C THR A 529 -12.42 5.92 16.47
N ALA A 530 -11.81 7.11 16.41
CA ALA A 530 -10.61 7.44 17.18
C ALA A 530 -10.86 7.35 18.70
N ASP A 531 -11.98 7.90 19.19
CA ASP A 531 -12.33 7.84 20.62
C ASP A 531 -12.62 6.39 21.06
N PHE A 532 -13.25 5.56 20.23
CA PHE A 532 -13.36 4.14 20.53
C PHE A 532 -11.99 3.48 20.67
N ALA A 533 -11.09 3.70 19.72
CA ALA A 533 -9.74 3.16 19.76
C ALA A 533 -8.94 3.69 20.96
N LEU A 534 -9.10 4.98 21.33
CA LEU A 534 -8.46 5.55 22.51
C LEU A 534 -8.97 4.90 23.81
N SER A 535 -10.25 4.49 23.85
CA SER A 535 -10.77 3.71 25.00
C SER A 535 -10.06 2.35 25.12
N GLN A 536 -9.70 1.71 24.00
CA GLN A 536 -8.96 0.45 24.02
C GLN A 536 -7.52 0.66 24.51
N LEU A 537 -6.84 1.72 24.07
CA LEU A 537 -5.52 2.09 24.58
C LEU A 537 -5.56 2.43 26.08
N ALA A 538 -6.59 3.17 26.54
CA ALA A 538 -6.82 3.45 27.96
C ALA A 538 -6.97 2.17 28.78
N ALA A 539 -7.75 1.21 28.30
CA ALA A 539 -7.88 -0.11 28.92
C ALA A 539 -6.53 -0.84 29.01
N ARG A 540 -5.74 -0.77 27.96
CA ARG A 540 -4.41 -1.41 27.85
C ARG A 540 -3.41 -0.86 28.86
N VAL A 541 -3.41 0.47 29.10
CA VAL A 541 -2.54 1.11 30.11
C VAL A 541 -3.18 1.12 31.51
N GLY A 542 -4.38 0.60 31.69
CA GLY A 542 -5.08 0.52 32.99
C GLY A 542 -5.80 1.80 33.42
N ASP A 543 -5.99 2.77 32.52
CA ASP A 543 -6.71 4.03 32.78
C ASP A 543 -8.24 3.85 32.65
N LYS A 544 -8.85 3.30 33.69
CA LYS A 544 -10.29 3.00 33.72
C LYS A 544 -11.20 4.22 33.58
N LYS A 545 -10.74 5.39 34.04
CA LYS A 545 -11.52 6.63 33.92
C LYS A 545 -11.67 7.03 32.45
N ASN A 546 -10.54 7.10 31.74
CA ASN A 546 -10.53 7.49 30.33
C ASN A 546 -11.09 6.38 29.42
N GLU A 547 -10.90 5.09 29.75
CA GLU A 547 -11.60 3.97 29.09
C GLU A 547 -13.12 4.22 29.03
N ALA A 548 -13.76 4.49 30.15
CA ALA A 548 -15.20 4.74 30.23
C ALA A 548 -15.61 6.06 29.54
N GLN A 549 -14.81 7.12 29.70
CA GLN A 549 -15.08 8.42 29.06
C GLN A 549 -15.07 8.32 27.53
N PHE A 550 -14.03 7.73 26.96
CA PHE A 550 -13.86 7.63 25.51
C PHE A 550 -14.85 6.61 24.90
N LEU A 551 -15.20 5.55 25.60
CA LEU A 551 -16.28 4.67 25.16
C LEU A 551 -17.64 5.40 25.15
N THR A 552 -17.86 6.35 26.04
CA THR A 552 -19.05 7.22 26.02
C THR A 552 -19.01 8.15 24.79
N ARG A 553 -17.87 8.79 24.54
CA ARG A 553 -17.67 9.69 23.40
C ARG A 553 -17.80 8.95 22.06
N ALA A 554 -17.35 7.72 21.97
CA ALA A 554 -17.56 6.85 20.80
C ALA A 554 -19.05 6.71 20.44
N GLY A 555 -19.96 6.88 21.38
CA GLY A 555 -21.38 6.89 21.14
C GLY A 555 -21.95 8.17 20.52
N TYR A 556 -21.16 9.23 20.34
CA TYR A 556 -21.60 10.55 19.86
C TYR A 556 -22.07 10.56 18.40
N TRP A 557 -21.77 9.56 17.58
CA TRP A 557 -22.35 9.40 16.24
C TRP A 557 -23.87 9.48 16.23
N ARG A 558 -24.53 9.13 17.36
CA ARG A 558 -25.98 9.21 17.54
C ARG A 558 -26.52 10.64 17.46
N ASN A 559 -25.67 11.65 17.73
CA ASN A 559 -26.05 13.07 17.61
C ASN A 559 -26.21 13.52 16.16
N LEU A 560 -25.62 12.78 15.22
CA LEU A 560 -25.77 12.99 13.78
C LEU A 560 -26.78 12.02 13.13
N PHE A 561 -27.30 11.04 13.85
CA PHE A 561 -28.32 10.14 13.32
C PHE A 561 -29.70 10.83 13.37
N ASN A 562 -30.19 11.27 12.20
CA ASN A 562 -31.54 11.83 12.06
C ASN A 562 -32.52 10.73 11.63
N PRO A 563 -33.43 10.24 12.52
CA PRO A 563 -34.35 9.14 12.19
C PRO A 563 -35.38 9.50 11.12
N LYS A 564 -35.52 10.79 10.76
CA LYS A 564 -36.45 11.35 9.77
C LYS A 564 -35.74 11.99 8.59
N ALA A 565 -34.50 11.69 8.35
CA ALA A 565 -33.67 12.34 7.32
C ALA A 565 -34.25 12.19 5.91
N ALA A 566 -34.77 11.02 5.56
CA ALA A 566 -35.32 10.71 4.25
C ALA A 566 -36.58 9.85 4.34
N PRO A 567 -37.38 9.73 3.27
CA PRO A 567 -38.60 8.91 3.24
C PRO A 567 -38.35 7.43 3.52
N ASP A 568 -37.17 6.93 3.18
CA ASP A 568 -36.76 5.53 3.37
C ASP A 568 -36.15 5.25 4.76
N GLY A 569 -36.02 6.31 5.61
CA GLY A 569 -35.61 6.19 7.02
C GLY A 569 -34.53 7.14 7.48
N GLY A 570 -33.90 6.82 8.61
CA GLY A 570 -32.85 7.61 9.23
C GLY A 570 -31.49 7.49 8.52
N TYR A 571 -30.69 8.56 8.58
CA TYR A 571 -29.32 8.64 8.06
C TYR A 571 -28.43 9.38 9.05
N ILE A 572 -27.12 9.16 8.95
CA ILE A 572 -26.14 10.11 9.44
C ILE A 572 -26.28 11.35 8.57
N GLN A 573 -26.52 12.49 9.17
CA GLN A 573 -26.76 13.75 8.49
C GLN A 573 -25.92 14.84 9.14
N ASN A 574 -25.34 15.72 8.32
CA ASN A 574 -24.68 16.91 8.80
C ASN A 574 -25.65 17.77 9.65
N ARG A 575 -25.15 18.43 10.70
CA ARG A 575 -25.98 19.12 11.69
C ARG A 575 -25.44 20.53 11.99
N ASN A 576 -26.31 21.51 12.12
CA ASN A 576 -25.91 22.87 12.46
C ASN A 576 -25.51 23.01 13.93
N ALA A 577 -24.68 24.01 14.25
CA ALA A 577 -24.22 24.27 15.62
C ALA A 577 -25.34 24.59 16.62
N ASP A 578 -26.49 25.08 16.15
CA ASP A 578 -27.71 25.33 16.95
C ASP A 578 -28.54 24.04 17.17
N GLY A 579 -28.13 22.93 16.67
CA GLY A 579 -28.80 21.63 16.75
C GLY A 579 -29.88 21.38 15.70
N SER A 580 -30.15 22.33 14.80
CA SER A 580 -31.08 22.13 13.69
C SER A 580 -30.46 21.24 12.57
N TRP A 581 -31.36 20.68 11.74
CA TRP A 581 -30.98 19.86 10.61
C TRP A 581 -31.10 20.68 9.31
N PRO A 582 -30.03 20.81 8.51
CA PRO A 582 -30.10 21.42 7.18
C PRO A 582 -30.91 20.56 6.20
N ALA A 583 -31.16 21.08 5.00
CA ALA A 583 -31.69 20.28 3.90
C ALA A 583 -30.79 19.08 3.64
N PHE A 584 -31.39 17.92 3.30
CA PHE A 584 -30.66 16.69 3.19
C PHE A 584 -31.10 15.85 1.99
N LYS A 585 -30.14 15.21 1.38
CA LYS A 585 -30.32 14.17 0.36
C LYS A 585 -29.28 13.07 0.63
N PRO A 586 -29.69 11.79 0.62
CA PRO A 586 -28.76 10.68 0.87
C PRO A 586 -27.61 10.57 -0.12
N GLU A 587 -27.84 11.03 -1.36
CA GLU A 587 -26.86 11.06 -2.43
C GLU A 587 -25.87 12.24 -2.38
N ALA A 588 -26.06 13.20 -1.45
CA ALA A 588 -25.19 14.36 -1.35
C ALA A 588 -23.93 14.06 -0.54
N ASP A 589 -22.85 14.77 -0.90
CA ASP A 589 -21.55 14.75 -0.25
C ASP A 589 -21.36 15.90 0.76
N ASP A 590 -22.38 16.75 0.93
CA ASP A 590 -22.35 17.86 1.89
C ASP A 590 -22.05 17.37 3.33
N GLY A 591 -20.85 17.68 3.81
CA GLY A 591 -20.38 17.27 5.15
C GLY A 591 -19.70 15.91 5.20
N PHE A 592 -19.46 15.29 4.05
CA PHE A 592 -18.75 14.02 3.92
C PHE A 592 -17.48 14.19 3.08
N VAL A 593 -16.56 13.24 3.20
CA VAL A 593 -15.25 13.24 2.53
C VAL A 593 -15.19 12.06 1.61
N GLU A 594 -15.00 12.31 0.30
CA GLU A 594 -14.89 11.26 -0.70
C GLU A 594 -16.02 10.22 -0.64
N GLY A 595 -17.25 10.67 -0.46
CA GLY A 595 -18.41 9.80 -0.41
C GLY A 595 -19.68 10.55 -0.05
N SER A 596 -20.82 9.88 -0.15
CA SER A 596 -22.14 10.42 0.16
C SER A 596 -22.59 10.05 1.58
N ALA A 597 -23.70 10.66 2.02
CA ALA A 597 -24.35 10.26 3.27
C ALA A 597 -24.84 8.79 3.25
N ALA A 598 -25.15 8.23 2.08
CA ALA A 598 -25.54 6.83 1.96
C ALA A 598 -24.34 5.88 2.18
N VAL A 599 -23.15 6.28 1.75
CA VAL A 599 -21.89 5.56 1.97
C VAL A 599 -21.49 5.65 3.45
N TYR A 600 -21.47 6.86 4.00
CA TYR A 600 -21.03 7.10 5.39
C TYR A 600 -22.00 6.60 6.47
N LEU A 601 -23.25 6.28 6.13
CA LEU A 601 -24.21 5.68 7.07
C LEU A 601 -23.64 4.46 7.82
N TRP A 602 -22.75 3.70 7.16
CA TRP A 602 -22.23 2.44 7.67
C TRP A 602 -20.94 2.55 8.49
N MET A 603 -20.36 3.75 8.60
CA MET A 603 -19.08 3.98 9.28
C MET A 603 -19.18 4.03 10.81
N VAL A 604 -19.77 3.00 11.41
CA VAL A 604 -19.83 2.76 12.87
C VAL A 604 -19.41 1.32 13.15
N PRO A 605 -18.19 0.90 12.78
CA PRO A 605 -17.79 -0.53 12.79
C PRO A 605 -17.68 -1.13 14.18
N PHE A 606 -17.53 -0.33 15.23
CA PHE A 606 -17.45 -0.78 16.61
C PHE A 606 -18.84 -0.93 17.27
N ASP A 607 -19.91 -0.35 16.72
CA ASP A 607 -21.28 -0.41 17.29
C ASP A 607 -22.36 -0.70 16.23
N VAL A 608 -22.11 -1.71 15.39
CA VAL A 608 -22.97 -2.08 14.25
C VAL A 608 -24.40 -2.40 14.72
N ARG A 609 -24.58 -3.13 15.82
CA ARG A 609 -25.92 -3.44 16.34
C ARG A 609 -26.65 -2.18 16.82
N GLY A 610 -25.94 -1.26 17.48
CA GLY A 610 -26.50 0.03 17.87
C GLY A 610 -26.95 0.88 16.68
N LEU A 611 -26.18 0.86 15.56
CA LEU A 611 -26.59 1.51 14.32
C LEU A 611 -27.87 0.86 13.75
N PHE A 612 -27.92 -0.47 13.65
CA PHE A 612 -29.08 -1.18 13.13
C PHE A 612 -30.34 -0.97 13.98
N ASP A 613 -30.19 -0.88 15.30
CA ASP A 613 -31.29 -0.54 16.22
C ASP A 613 -31.85 0.88 15.93
N GLN A 614 -30.95 1.87 15.69
CA GLN A 614 -31.38 3.23 15.33
C GLN A 614 -32.08 3.27 13.96
N MET A 615 -31.69 2.41 13.02
CA MET A 615 -32.34 2.27 11.71
C MET A 615 -33.70 1.58 11.78
N GLY A 616 -34.15 1.17 12.95
CA GLY A 616 -35.46 0.54 13.19
C GLY A 616 -35.42 -0.97 13.22
N GLY A 617 -34.28 -1.54 13.54
CA GLY A 617 -34.04 -2.95 13.76
C GLY A 617 -33.39 -3.68 12.56
N ILE A 618 -32.97 -4.92 12.82
CA ILE A 618 -32.17 -5.73 11.90
C ILE A 618 -32.81 -5.86 10.51
N ASP A 619 -34.12 -6.12 10.43
CA ASP A 619 -34.79 -6.37 9.15
C ASP A 619 -34.74 -5.12 8.23
N LYS A 620 -35.02 -3.92 8.79
CA LYS A 620 -34.97 -2.67 8.03
C LYS A 620 -33.56 -2.30 7.61
N ALA A 621 -32.60 -2.42 8.53
CA ALA A 621 -31.21 -2.11 8.26
C ALA A 621 -30.61 -3.08 7.24
N SER A 622 -30.88 -4.40 7.37
CA SER A 622 -30.45 -5.39 6.39
C SER A 622 -31.05 -5.16 5.00
N ALA A 623 -32.34 -4.81 4.93
CA ALA A 623 -32.98 -4.49 3.65
C ALA A 623 -32.39 -3.23 3.00
N ARG A 624 -31.92 -2.26 3.78
CA ARG A 624 -31.20 -1.09 3.27
C ARG A 624 -29.78 -1.47 2.81
N LEU A 625 -29.08 -2.29 3.57
CA LEU A 625 -27.77 -2.79 3.20
C LEU A 625 -27.82 -3.64 1.90
N ASP A 626 -28.91 -4.41 1.72
CA ASP A 626 -29.16 -5.13 0.45
C ASP A 626 -29.31 -4.15 -0.72
N ARG A 627 -30.08 -3.05 -0.56
CA ARG A 627 -30.21 -2.01 -1.60
C ARG A 627 -28.92 -1.24 -1.83
N PHE A 628 -28.08 -1.09 -0.82
CA PHE A 628 -26.76 -0.47 -0.96
C PHE A 628 -25.84 -1.27 -1.90
N PHE A 629 -25.96 -2.60 -1.87
CA PHE A 629 -25.19 -3.50 -2.72
C PHE A 629 -25.85 -3.86 -4.06
N HIS A 630 -27.08 -3.43 -4.32
CA HIS A 630 -27.81 -3.82 -5.54
C HIS A 630 -28.50 -2.63 -6.17
N ASP A 631 -28.45 -2.54 -7.50
CA ASP A 631 -29.24 -1.58 -8.27
C ASP A 631 -30.75 -1.94 -8.29
N ASP A 632 -31.57 -1.07 -8.88
CA ASP A 632 -33.03 -1.27 -9.00
C ASP A 632 -33.41 -2.54 -9.80
N LYS A 633 -32.51 -3.15 -10.52
CA LYS A 633 -32.69 -4.41 -11.26
C LYS A 633 -32.18 -5.63 -10.48
N GLY A 634 -31.68 -5.43 -9.28
CA GLY A 634 -31.11 -6.48 -8.44
C GLY A 634 -29.73 -6.95 -8.87
N LYS A 635 -29.01 -6.18 -9.69
CA LYS A 635 -27.62 -6.44 -10.04
C LYS A 635 -26.70 -5.85 -8.97
N TRP A 636 -25.59 -6.51 -8.67
CA TRP A 636 -24.56 -6.00 -7.77
C TRP A 636 -24.06 -4.62 -8.22
N ALA A 637 -24.08 -3.68 -7.28
CA ALA A 637 -23.65 -2.29 -7.38
C ALA A 637 -22.45 -2.13 -6.42
N LEU A 638 -21.22 -2.26 -6.93
CA LEU A 638 -20.00 -2.37 -6.10
C LEU A 638 -19.09 -1.15 -6.24
N THR A 639 -19.05 -0.56 -7.43
CA THR A 639 -18.29 0.62 -7.80
C THR A 639 -19.04 1.37 -8.89
N GLU A 640 -18.87 2.68 -9.03
CA GLU A 640 -19.42 3.53 -10.11
C GLU A 640 -20.95 3.39 -10.35
N ALA A 641 -21.68 2.85 -9.36
CA ALA A 641 -23.12 2.64 -9.48
C ALA A 641 -23.95 3.85 -9.03
N GLY A 642 -23.30 4.89 -8.57
CA GLY A 642 -23.86 6.14 -8.11
C GLY A 642 -23.92 6.26 -6.59
N PRO A 643 -24.13 7.47 -6.08
CA PRO A 643 -23.87 7.84 -4.69
C PRO A 643 -24.81 7.22 -3.63
N LEU A 644 -25.78 6.40 -4.04
CA LEU A 644 -26.64 5.64 -3.11
C LEU A 644 -26.16 4.21 -2.89
N HIS A 645 -25.14 3.79 -3.60
CA HIS A 645 -24.63 2.42 -3.62
C HIS A 645 -23.21 2.32 -3.05
N ALA A 646 -22.73 1.06 -2.93
CA ALA A 646 -21.39 0.79 -2.46
C ALA A 646 -20.33 1.35 -3.42
N GLU A 647 -19.28 1.91 -2.84
CA GLU A 647 -18.08 2.40 -3.51
C GLU A 647 -16.89 1.62 -2.93
N LEU A 648 -16.76 0.34 -3.34
CA LEU A 648 -15.72 -0.57 -2.82
C LEU A 648 -14.36 -0.36 -3.50
N ASP A 649 -14.21 0.75 -4.16
CA ASP A 649 -13.01 1.38 -4.68
C ASP A 649 -12.50 2.51 -3.79
N ASN A 650 -13.17 2.74 -2.63
CA ASN A 650 -12.75 3.71 -1.63
C ASN A 650 -13.07 3.27 -0.19
N GLU A 651 -12.32 3.78 0.78
CA GLU A 651 -12.23 3.35 2.17
C GLU A 651 -13.54 3.39 2.96
N PRO A 652 -14.42 4.40 2.82
CA PRO A 652 -15.68 4.42 3.58
C PRO A 652 -16.58 3.19 3.37
N SER A 653 -16.42 2.49 2.24
CA SER A 653 -17.24 1.32 1.92
C SER A 653 -16.60 -0.03 2.26
N VAL A 654 -15.26 -0.13 2.42
CA VAL A 654 -14.54 -1.43 2.48
C VAL A 654 -14.97 -2.34 3.65
N GLY A 655 -15.47 -1.76 4.74
CA GLY A 655 -16.00 -2.50 5.88
C GLY A 655 -17.43 -3.04 5.69
N THR A 656 -18.18 -2.50 4.71
CA THR A 656 -19.62 -2.76 4.59
C THR A 656 -20.00 -4.21 4.26
N PRO A 657 -19.26 -4.99 3.45
CA PRO A 657 -19.59 -6.40 3.19
C PRO A 657 -19.59 -7.27 4.44
N TRP A 658 -18.89 -6.85 5.49
CA TRP A 658 -18.72 -7.59 6.74
C TRP A 658 -19.84 -7.35 7.76
N LEU A 659 -20.70 -6.34 7.56
CA LEU A 659 -21.72 -5.91 8.52
C LEU A 659 -22.81 -6.95 8.73
N TYR A 660 -23.17 -7.77 7.74
CA TYR A 660 -24.19 -8.81 7.88
C TYR A 660 -23.88 -9.85 8.96
N ALA A 661 -22.57 -10.09 9.22
CA ALA A 661 -22.16 -11.04 10.27
C ALA A 661 -22.58 -10.59 11.67
N PHE A 662 -22.64 -9.26 11.91
CA PHE A 662 -23.05 -8.70 13.21
C PHE A 662 -24.54 -8.83 13.53
N VAL A 663 -25.33 -9.20 12.55
CA VAL A 663 -26.79 -9.26 12.65
C VAL A 663 -27.36 -10.64 12.32
N GLY A 664 -26.52 -11.67 12.45
CA GLY A 664 -26.94 -13.07 12.27
C GLY A 664 -27.18 -13.48 10.81
N GLN A 665 -26.57 -12.77 9.85
CA GLN A 665 -26.70 -13.07 8.41
C GLN A 665 -25.33 -13.34 7.75
N PRO A 666 -24.44 -14.19 8.31
CA PRO A 666 -23.08 -14.36 7.80
C PRO A 666 -23.01 -14.93 6.39
N SER A 667 -24.05 -15.61 5.90
CA SER A 667 -24.08 -16.08 4.51
C SER A 667 -24.11 -14.90 3.50
N LYS A 668 -24.71 -13.77 3.85
CA LYS A 668 -24.67 -12.56 3.03
C LYS A 668 -23.29 -11.91 3.05
N THR A 669 -22.59 -11.90 4.19
CA THR A 669 -21.17 -11.52 4.24
C THR A 669 -20.33 -12.38 3.28
N GLN A 670 -20.50 -13.70 3.33
CA GLN A 670 -19.76 -14.63 2.49
C GLN A 670 -20.04 -14.38 1.00
N GLU A 671 -21.27 -14.10 0.65
CA GLU A 671 -21.68 -13.77 -0.72
C GLU A 671 -21.08 -12.44 -1.17
N ALA A 672 -21.30 -11.36 -0.42
CA ALA A 672 -20.83 -10.02 -0.77
C ALA A 672 -19.30 -9.98 -0.91
N VAL A 673 -18.55 -10.47 0.08
CA VAL A 673 -17.09 -10.52 0.03
C VAL A 673 -16.60 -11.32 -1.17
N ARG A 674 -17.21 -12.50 -1.45
CA ARG A 674 -16.79 -13.35 -2.55
C ARG A 674 -17.09 -12.72 -3.91
N ILE A 675 -18.21 -12.01 -4.05
CA ILE A 675 -18.51 -11.26 -5.29
C ILE A 675 -17.49 -10.14 -5.50
N VAL A 676 -17.17 -9.37 -4.46
CA VAL A 676 -16.13 -8.32 -4.55
C VAL A 676 -14.79 -8.90 -4.96
N VAL A 677 -14.30 -9.93 -4.26
CA VAL A 677 -13.04 -10.62 -4.56
C VAL A 677 -12.99 -11.13 -6.01
N ASN A 678 -14.08 -11.74 -6.48
CA ASN A 678 -14.11 -12.36 -7.82
C ASN A 678 -14.31 -11.36 -8.97
N THR A 679 -14.87 -10.16 -8.71
CA THR A 679 -15.25 -9.23 -9.77
C THR A 679 -14.32 -8.02 -9.89
N LEU A 680 -13.85 -7.49 -8.76
CA LEU A 680 -13.06 -6.27 -8.74
C LEU A 680 -11.54 -6.54 -8.78
N TRP A 681 -11.09 -7.70 -8.28
CA TRP A 681 -9.66 -8.05 -8.21
C TRP A 681 -9.27 -9.01 -9.33
N LYS A 682 -8.20 -8.68 -10.07
CA LYS A 682 -7.78 -9.44 -11.26
C LYS A 682 -6.27 -9.38 -11.47
N ASN A 683 -5.74 -10.42 -12.12
CA ASN A 683 -4.36 -10.43 -12.61
C ASN A 683 -4.23 -9.63 -13.92
N THR A 684 -4.57 -8.34 -13.87
CA THR A 684 -4.47 -7.40 -14.99
C THR A 684 -4.04 -6.01 -14.49
N PRO A 685 -3.54 -5.12 -15.34
CA PRO A 685 -3.11 -3.79 -14.91
C PRO A 685 -4.20 -2.96 -14.20
N GLU A 686 -5.47 -3.16 -14.54
CA GLU A 686 -6.65 -2.56 -13.88
C GLU A 686 -7.17 -3.40 -12.70
N GLY A 687 -6.38 -4.31 -12.16
CA GLY A 687 -6.84 -5.33 -11.21
C GLY A 687 -6.97 -4.88 -9.76
N ILE A 688 -6.85 -3.59 -9.46
CA ILE A 688 -7.21 -2.96 -8.18
C ILE A 688 -8.36 -1.98 -8.46
N PRO A 689 -9.46 -2.01 -7.69
CA PRO A 689 -10.66 -1.24 -8.04
C PRO A 689 -10.51 0.28 -7.92
N GLY A 690 -9.72 0.79 -6.97
CA GLY A 690 -9.43 2.21 -6.73
C GLY A 690 -7.95 2.43 -6.46
N ASN A 691 -7.59 3.54 -5.81
CA ASN A 691 -6.24 3.72 -5.29
C ASN A 691 -5.87 2.55 -4.39
N ASP A 692 -4.61 2.13 -4.41
CA ASP A 692 -4.17 1.07 -3.48
C ASP A 692 -3.90 1.61 -2.06
N ASP A 693 -3.83 2.93 -1.93
CA ASP A 693 -3.64 3.70 -0.69
C ASP A 693 -2.61 3.09 0.25
N LEU A 694 -1.37 3.06 -0.28
CA LEU A 694 -0.19 2.53 0.39
C LEU A 694 -0.35 1.05 0.81
N GLY A 695 -1.20 0.29 0.09
CA GLY A 695 -1.43 -1.12 0.32
C GLY A 695 -2.66 -1.44 1.20
N GLU A 696 -3.50 -0.45 1.54
CA GLU A 696 -4.74 -0.70 2.29
C GLU A 696 -5.71 -1.58 1.50
N MET A 697 -6.01 -1.19 0.24
CA MET A 697 -6.93 -1.97 -0.59
C MET A 697 -6.38 -3.37 -0.87
N SER A 698 -5.09 -3.50 -1.15
CA SER A 698 -4.42 -4.80 -1.29
C SER A 698 -4.52 -5.64 -0.02
N SER A 699 -4.36 -5.05 1.17
CA SER A 699 -4.49 -5.75 2.45
C SER A 699 -5.92 -6.23 2.70
N TRP A 700 -6.93 -5.43 2.32
CA TRP A 700 -8.33 -5.85 2.35
C TRP A 700 -8.56 -7.13 1.53
N TYR A 701 -7.96 -7.19 0.31
CA TYR A 701 -8.04 -8.40 -0.52
C TYR A 701 -7.35 -9.60 0.15
N VAL A 702 -6.15 -9.42 0.72
CA VAL A 702 -5.42 -10.50 1.42
C VAL A 702 -6.27 -11.08 2.56
N TRP A 703 -6.82 -10.23 3.43
CA TRP A 703 -7.70 -10.65 4.52
C TRP A 703 -8.94 -11.38 3.99
N SER A 704 -9.59 -10.83 2.97
CA SER A 704 -10.80 -11.39 2.37
C SER A 704 -10.55 -12.76 1.71
N ALA A 705 -9.43 -12.92 1.02
CA ALA A 705 -9.03 -14.19 0.40
C ALA A 705 -8.67 -15.26 1.44
N LEU A 706 -8.18 -14.88 2.62
CA LEU A 706 -7.98 -15.76 3.77
C LEU A 706 -9.30 -16.08 4.50
N GLY A 707 -10.39 -15.42 4.16
CA GLY A 707 -11.71 -15.65 4.73
C GLY A 707 -11.94 -15.01 6.10
N MET A 708 -11.27 -13.91 6.41
CA MET A 708 -11.41 -13.18 7.66
C MET A 708 -11.12 -11.67 7.46
N TYR A 709 -11.55 -10.83 8.42
CA TYR A 709 -11.32 -9.38 8.37
C TYR A 709 -11.32 -8.74 9.76
N PRO A 710 -10.38 -7.83 10.08
CA PRO A 710 -10.30 -7.13 11.36
C PRO A 710 -11.22 -5.90 11.40
N ALA A 711 -12.53 -6.11 11.34
CA ALA A 711 -13.53 -5.06 11.13
C ALA A 711 -13.66 -4.03 12.27
N ILE A 712 -13.13 -4.32 13.48
CA ILE A 712 -13.32 -3.46 14.66
C ILE A 712 -12.01 -2.71 14.95
N PRO A 713 -11.94 -1.39 14.70
CA PRO A 713 -10.72 -0.61 14.90
C PRO A 713 -10.14 -0.73 16.31
N GLY A 714 -8.81 -0.94 16.40
CA GLY A 714 -8.12 -1.07 17.69
C GLY A 714 -8.37 -2.37 18.46
N ARG A 715 -8.97 -3.39 17.77
CA ARG A 715 -9.24 -4.71 18.36
C ARG A 715 -8.81 -5.82 17.40
N ALA A 716 -8.58 -7.01 17.94
CA ALA A 716 -8.08 -8.15 17.17
C ALA A 716 -9.11 -9.27 16.99
N GLU A 717 -10.40 -8.99 17.16
CA GLU A 717 -11.45 -9.89 16.72
C GLU A 717 -11.46 -9.97 15.19
N LEU A 718 -11.56 -11.18 14.64
CA LEU A 718 -11.60 -11.41 13.20
C LEU A 718 -13.00 -11.87 12.80
N ILE A 719 -13.66 -11.10 11.95
CA ILE A 719 -14.94 -11.47 11.35
C ILE A 719 -14.69 -12.51 10.26
N LEU A 720 -15.53 -13.56 10.20
CA LEU A 720 -15.35 -14.67 9.27
C LEU A 720 -16.20 -14.53 8.01
N GLY A 721 -15.53 -14.61 6.88
CA GLY A 721 -16.10 -14.92 5.57
C GLY A 721 -15.84 -16.37 5.19
N SER A 722 -15.42 -16.62 3.95
CA SER A 722 -14.99 -17.93 3.49
C SER A 722 -13.66 -17.86 2.74
N PRO A 723 -12.69 -18.73 3.05
CA PRO A 723 -11.39 -18.71 2.38
C PRO A 723 -11.51 -19.03 0.88
N LEU A 724 -10.66 -18.38 0.07
CA LEU A 724 -10.58 -18.58 -1.37
C LEU A 724 -9.74 -19.83 -1.72
N PHE A 725 -8.74 -20.14 -0.90
CA PHE A 725 -7.76 -21.19 -1.13
C PHE A 725 -8.09 -22.46 -0.36
N THR A 726 -7.70 -23.62 -0.91
CA THR A 726 -7.95 -24.92 -0.25
C THR A 726 -7.14 -25.11 1.02
N HIS A 727 -6.00 -24.43 1.13
CA HIS A 727 -5.16 -24.45 2.31
C HIS A 727 -4.32 -23.16 2.38
N ALA A 728 -4.17 -22.62 3.59
CA ALA A 728 -3.23 -21.53 3.87
C ALA A 728 -2.53 -21.77 5.22
N VAL A 729 -1.26 -21.40 5.30
CA VAL A 729 -0.49 -21.33 6.54
C VAL A 729 0.07 -19.93 6.69
N ILE A 730 -0.26 -19.28 7.79
CA ILE A 730 0.29 -17.98 8.17
C ILE A 730 1.33 -18.25 9.25
N HIS A 731 2.62 -18.05 8.92
CA HIS A 731 3.76 -18.26 9.80
C HIS A 731 4.01 -17.04 10.67
N ARG A 732 3.85 -17.20 11.97
CA ARG A 732 3.97 -16.13 12.96
C ARG A 732 4.84 -16.54 14.14
N THR A 733 5.48 -15.58 14.79
CA THR A 733 6.31 -15.82 15.99
C THR A 733 5.50 -16.30 17.20
N GLN A 734 4.24 -15.86 17.30
CA GLN A 734 3.32 -16.22 18.41
C GLN A 734 2.58 -17.53 18.18
N GLY A 735 2.69 -18.13 17.01
CA GLY A 735 2.04 -19.36 16.61
C GLY A 735 1.39 -19.27 15.23
N ASP A 736 1.51 -20.35 14.47
CA ASP A 736 0.95 -20.44 13.12
C ASP A 736 -0.58 -20.41 13.13
N VAL A 737 -1.15 -19.83 12.06
CA VAL A 737 -2.55 -20.00 11.72
C VAL A 737 -2.65 -20.92 10.51
N VAL A 738 -3.37 -22.03 10.66
CA VAL A 738 -3.59 -23.00 9.59
C VAL A 738 -5.05 -22.94 9.16
N ILE A 739 -5.31 -22.66 7.90
CA ILE A 739 -6.64 -22.64 7.28
C ILE A 739 -6.74 -23.85 6.34
N ALA A 740 -7.66 -24.77 6.60
CA ALA A 740 -7.95 -25.90 5.75
C ALA A 740 -9.38 -25.77 5.22
N ALA A 741 -9.54 -25.68 3.91
CA ALA A 741 -10.83 -25.58 3.23
C ALA A 741 -10.80 -26.40 1.92
N PRO A 742 -10.75 -27.73 1.98
CA PRO A 742 -10.48 -28.59 0.81
C PRO A 742 -11.53 -28.45 -0.30
N SER A 743 -12.72 -27.93 0.00
CA SER A 743 -13.79 -27.64 -0.96
C SER A 743 -13.81 -26.18 -1.45
N ALA A 744 -12.82 -25.36 -1.09
CA ALA A 744 -12.77 -23.96 -1.51
C ALA A 744 -12.63 -23.84 -3.03
N SER A 745 -13.48 -23.00 -3.62
CA SER A 745 -13.46 -22.63 -5.04
C SER A 745 -14.29 -21.37 -5.26
N ALA A 746 -14.19 -20.76 -6.42
CA ALA A 746 -15.03 -19.62 -6.81
C ALA A 746 -16.54 -19.92 -6.70
N GLN A 747 -16.95 -21.20 -6.84
CA GLN A 747 -18.34 -21.66 -6.83
C GLN A 747 -18.84 -22.14 -5.46
N THR A 748 -18.00 -22.17 -4.43
CA THR A 748 -18.36 -22.66 -3.09
C THR A 748 -18.10 -21.59 -2.01
N PRO A 749 -18.78 -20.42 -2.08
CA PRO A 749 -18.51 -19.31 -1.17
C PRO A 749 -19.10 -19.49 0.24
N PHE A 750 -20.00 -20.46 0.47
CA PHE A 750 -20.77 -20.53 1.69
C PHE A 750 -20.23 -21.54 2.70
N VAL A 751 -20.00 -21.09 3.93
CA VAL A 751 -19.60 -21.95 5.05
C VAL A 751 -20.75 -22.87 5.43
N GLN A 752 -20.51 -24.18 5.35
CA GLN A 752 -21.44 -25.20 5.82
C GLN A 752 -21.14 -25.57 7.27
N SER A 753 -19.89 -25.66 7.64
CA SER A 753 -19.43 -25.87 9.01
C SER A 753 -18.01 -25.37 9.19
N LEU A 754 -17.64 -25.05 10.43
CA LEU A 754 -16.28 -24.68 10.83
C LEU A 754 -15.88 -25.43 12.10
N SER A 755 -14.64 -25.88 12.16
CA SER A 755 -13.98 -26.35 13.37
C SER A 755 -12.79 -25.41 13.68
N VAL A 756 -12.67 -25.00 14.94
CA VAL A 756 -11.53 -24.23 15.46
C VAL A 756 -10.79 -25.11 16.47
N ASN A 757 -9.53 -25.43 16.17
CA ASN A 757 -8.70 -26.32 16.99
C ASN A 757 -9.40 -27.66 17.31
N GLY A 758 -10.06 -28.24 16.31
CA GLY A 758 -10.78 -29.53 16.39
C GLY A 758 -12.14 -29.47 17.11
N LYS A 759 -12.62 -28.28 17.48
CA LYS A 759 -13.92 -28.09 18.11
C LYS A 759 -14.88 -27.40 17.15
N SER A 760 -16.14 -27.86 17.09
CA SER A 760 -17.17 -27.20 16.29
C SER A 760 -17.32 -25.73 16.70
N HIS A 761 -17.39 -24.85 15.70
CA HIS A 761 -17.51 -23.41 15.89
C HIS A 761 -18.66 -22.88 15.00
N ASP A 762 -19.62 -22.27 15.61
CA ASP A 762 -20.83 -21.76 14.96
C ASP A 762 -21.03 -20.25 15.13
N SER A 763 -19.97 -19.53 15.52
CA SER A 763 -19.92 -18.08 15.54
C SER A 763 -19.29 -17.54 14.25
N PRO A 764 -19.76 -16.41 13.67
CA PRO A 764 -19.21 -15.83 12.47
C PRO A 764 -17.99 -14.94 12.75
N TRP A 765 -17.23 -15.19 13.81
CA TRP A 765 -16.05 -14.43 14.19
C TRP A 765 -15.14 -15.23 15.13
N LEU A 766 -13.89 -14.79 15.24
CA LEU A 766 -12.89 -15.35 16.15
C LEU A 766 -12.51 -14.31 17.21
N PRO A 767 -12.34 -14.71 18.48
CA PRO A 767 -11.92 -13.81 19.53
C PRO A 767 -10.46 -13.40 19.37
N ALA A 768 -10.08 -12.24 19.94
CA ALA A 768 -8.72 -11.66 19.88
C ALA A 768 -7.62 -12.67 20.28
N VAL A 769 -7.90 -13.57 21.23
CA VAL A 769 -6.97 -14.63 21.65
C VAL A 769 -6.57 -15.58 20.50
N PHE A 770 -7.40 -15.72 19.47
CA PHE A 770 -7.05 -16.50 18.28
C PHE A 770 -6.05 -15.73 17.41
N ALA A 771 -6.26 -14.44 17.22
CA ALA A 771 -5.29 -13.57 16.51
C ALA A 771 -3.95 -13.51 17.27
N GLU A 772 -3.97 -13.58 18.60
CA GLU A 772 -2.77 -13.57 19.45
C GLU A 772 -1.97 -14.88 19.33
N HIS A 773 -2.61 -16.03 19.48
CA HIS A 773 -1.92 -17.32 19.64
C HIS A 773 -1.93 -18.23 18.41
N GLY A 774 -2.69 -17.88 17.39
CA GLY A 774 -2.88 -18.74 16.23
C GLY A 774 -3.78 -19.95 16.50
N GLY A 775 -3.77 -20.90 15.59
CA GLY A 775 -4.57 -22.11 15.66
C GLY A 775 -4.97 -22.66 14.31
N LYS A 776 -5.85 -23.67 14.31
CA LYS A 776 -6.32 -24.35 13.11
C LYS A 776 -7.80 -24.06 12.85
N LEU A 777 -8.11 -23.63 11.62
CA LEU A 777 -9.45 -23.45 11.08
C LEU A 777 -9.72 -24.54 10.03
N GLU A 778 -10.80 -25.30 10.17
CA GLU A 778 -11.19 -26.35 9.22
C GLU A 778 -12.60 -26.03 8.71
N PHE A 779 -12.66 -25.51 7.49
CA PHE A 779 -13.91 -25.13 6.84
C PHE A 779 -14.44 -26.27 5.95
N THR A 780 -15.75 -26.50 6.01
CA THR A 780 -16.50 -27.14 4.94
C THR A 780 -17.28 -26.09 4.19
N LEU A 781 -17.01 -25.93 2.90
CA LEU A 781 -17.67 -24.94 2.05
C LEU A 781 -18.62 -25.60 1.04
N GLY A 782 -19.64 -24.88 0.59
CA GLY A 782 -20.63 -25.33 -0.38
C GLY A 782 -21.17 -24.23 -1.28
N ALA A 783 -21.84 -24.62 -2.35
CA ALA A 783 -22.44 -23.71 -3.33
C ALA A 783 -23.77 -23.09 -2.88
N GLN A 784 -24.42 -23.63 -1.84
CA GLN A 784 -25.68 -23.15 -1.33
C GLN A 784 -25.50 -22.49 0.04
N ALA A 785 -26.16 -21.34 0.24
CA ALA A 785 -26.12 -20.62 1.50
C ALA A 785 -26.63 -21.47 2.66
N ASN A 786 -25.82 -21.67 3.68
CA ASN A 786 -26.25 -22.24 4.95
C ASN A 786 -26.71 -21.10 5.89
N LYS A 787 -28.02 -20.89 5.93
CA LYS A 787 -28.63 -19.83 6.74
C LYS A 787 -28.66 -20.16 8.25
N ALA A 788 -28.28 -21.35 8.65
CA ALA A 788 -28.25 -21.76 10.05
C ALA A 788 -26.89 -21.53 10.72
N TRP A 789 -25.78 -21.68 9.97
CA TRP A 789 -24.44 -21.46 10.52
C TRP A 789 -24.23 -19.97 10.85
N GLY A 790 -23.84 -19.68 12.11
CA GLY A 790 -23.52 -18.33 12.56
C GLY A 790 -24.71 -17.36 12.66
N SER A 791 -25.96 -17.87 12.53
CA SER A 791 -27.18 -17.03 12.55
C SER A 791 -27.71 -16.71 13.94
N ASP A 792 -27.19 -17.37 14.99
CA ASP A 792 -27.56 -17.05 16.37
C ASP A 792 -27.02 -15.67 16.75
N ILE A 793 -27.91 -14.70 16.91
CA ILE A 793 -27.57 -13.31 17.23
C ILE A 793 -26.82 -13.18 18.58
N ALA A 794 -27.00 -14.14 19.49
CA ALA A 794 -26.26 -14.16 20.75
C ALA A 794 -24.77 -14.51 20.56
N LYS A 795 -24.43 -15.10 19.40
CA LYS A 795 -23.06 -15.47 19.01
C LYS A 795 -22.49 -14.57 17.92
N ALA A 796 -23.19 -13.48 17.56
CA ALA A 796 -22.72 -12.47 16.62
C ALA A 796 -21.46 -11.77 17.15
N PRO A 797 -20.65 -11.15 16.28
CA PRO A 797 -19.51 -10.35 16.70
C PRO A 797 -19.89 -9.29 17.73
N PRO A 798 -18.96 -8.87 18.61
CA PRO A 798 -19.24 -7.89 19.64
C PRO A 798 -19.61 -6.53 19.04
N SER A 799 -20.51 -5.81 19.69
CA SER A 799 -20.78 -4.38 19.49
C SER A 799 -20.60 -3.66 20.82
N PHE A 800 -20.08 -2.46 20.78
CA PHE A 800 -19.66 -1.71 21.95
C PHE A 800 -20.49 -0.43 22.10
N PRO A 801 -21.75 -0.54 22.57
CA PRO A 801 -22.57 0.64 22.84
C PRO A 801 -21.96 1.44 24.00
N PRO A 802 -22.27 2.76 24.11
CA PRO A 802 -21.84 3.55 25.25
C PRO A 802 -22.35 2.92 26.56
N PRO A 803 -21.59 3.06 27.66
CA PRO A 803 -22.01 2.60 28.95
C PRO A 803 -23.39 3.16 29.32
N LYS A 804 -24.25 2.35 29.97
CA LYS A 804 -25.53 2.87 30.51
C LYS A 804 -25.21 3.89 31.62
N ALA A 805 -25.78 5.07 31.50
CA ALA A 805 -25.65 6.15 32.49
C ALA A 805 -26.16 5.73 33.87
#